data_94f7151b32848c083feac8200416c508
#
_entry.id   94f7151b32848c083feac8200416c508
#
_cell.length_a   1.000
_cell.length_b   1.000
_cell.length_c   1.000
_cell.angle_alpha   90.00
_cell.angle_beta   90.00
_cell.angle_gamma   90.00
#
_symmetry.space_group_name_H-M   'P 1'
#
loop_
_entity.id
_entity.type
_entity.pdbx_description
1 polymer ?
#
loop_
_entity_poly.entity_id
_entity_poly.type
_entity_poly.pdbx_seq_one_letter_code
_entity_poly.pdbx_strand_id
1 'polypeptide(L)'
;MKLPYPRPLCLAALGLLSLPASATEPTPTDAPTLAPVTVEARRRSEEAQHVPTPMSVLGAQALEAQRLYRLQDLQQAMPSVNVAFMNPRQSSLSIRGLGNNPASDGLEGSAGIYLDNVYLGRPGMAVFDLLDIEQIALLRGPQGTLFGKNTTAGVLNIATRQPTFTPQGNVSTSLGEDGYRQVQGGVSGPLTDTLAGRVAAYRTDENGYVENRFDGDTLGGGRRQGFRGQLLFKPQEDFSLRWIGDYNEEHSSAGTRSLFSTGPTINGVNRYEQRAQAVGATLVDGRRVNLDADQRVTVFQGGTSLEANWGLADGFTLTSISAYRWWDFTPRNDDELNVDVMHNVGQSARDKQYSQELRLASPLGGRFDYVVGGYYFGQQMQNRVFTEYGPLADTWNGTPQGALNDVNSVGHGSIDTDSFATFAQGTWHLTPRLDLSLGLRGTYERKQARVTRDAPVGGASVTGAAAAVRQGRVGAYDSGDLSLYSFSESALASLAWRVNDQVLAYGSLSHGEKSGGVNLSVASAPVAGADSLLIGSERANDAELGIKTTLLDQRLQLNANLFWTIVHGYQTNAYDDANLTSYLTNAGSVRSRGLELDSTWRVSRGLTLSLNGSWNDVRYLSYDNAPCPAEVALRPGAPAACDLSGHNVVGAAKWIANTSASYQWDLDNGLQPYVNGNYAWRSQAVGTVDDSRLAQLPGYALVNLSAGVRGDWGQGQWDVSLWLKNAFDKTYYTTLWNSPNGAYTGVLGTPRTLGMSARYDF
;
A
#
# COMPACT_ATOMS: atom_id res chain seq x y z
N MET A 1 21.06 -4.16 35.76
CA MET A 1 21.62 -5.49 35.52
C MET A 1 21.68 -5.65 34.00
N LYS A 2 22.91 -5.64 33.42
CA LYS A 2 23.10 -5.61 31.96
C LYS A 2 22.87 -7.00 31.39
N LEU A 3 21.86 -7.18 30.55
CA LEU A 3 21.69 -8.35 29.71
C LEU A 3 22.49 -8.15 28.40
N PRO A 4 23.22 -9.16 27.92
CA PRO A 4 24.06 -9.03 26.75
C PRO A 4 23.23 -9.08 25.46
N TYR A 5 23.54 -8.19 24.52
CA TYR A 5 23.09 -8.22 23.13
C TYR A 5 23.49 -9.55 22.47
N PRO A 6 22.59 -10.20 21.72
CA PRO A 6 23.01 -11.28 20.85
C PRO A 6 23.78 -10.69 19.67
N ARG A 7 25.02 -11.13 19.51
CA ARG A 7 25.86 -10.90 18.34
C ARG A 7 25.17 -11.44 17.08
N PRO A 8 25.33 -10.82 15.91
CA PRO A 8 24.85 -11.39 14.67
C PRO A 8 25.63 -12.68 14.40
N LEU A 9 24.92 -13.81 14.33
CA LEU A 9 25.44 -15.05 13.77
C LEU A 9 25.65 -14.84 12.28
N CYS A 10 26.91 -14.67 11.91
CA CYS A 10 27.38 -14.77 10.55
C CYS A 10 26.98 -16.11 9.93
N LEU A 11 26.58 -16.02 8.65
CA LEU A 11 26.51 -17.10 7.67
C LEU A 11 27.57 -18.19 7.89
N ALA A 12 27.15 -19.32 8.41
CA ALA A 12 27.91 -20.59 8.31
C ALA A 12 26.98 -21.75 8.67
N ALA A 13 26.15 -22.19 7.74
CA ALA A 13 25.60 -23.55 7.71
C ALA A 13 24.98 -23.85 6.34
N LEU A 14 25.73 -23.74 5.26
CA LEU A 14 25.51 -24.56 4.06
C LEU A 14 26.50 -25.72 4.17
N GLY A 15 26.18 -26.68 5.02
CA GLY A 15 26.82 -28.01 5.01
C GLY A 15 26.38 -28.69 3.72
N LEU A 16 27.27 -28.68 2.72
CA LEU A 16 27.20 -29.45 1.51
C LEU A 16 27.14 -30.95 1.86
N LEU A 17 25.99 -31.56 1.68
CA LEU A 17 25.89 -33.01 1.43
C LEU A 17 26.57 -33.26 0.08
N SER A 18 27.83 -33.65 0.12
CA SER A 18 28.58 -34.15 -1.04
C SER A 18 28.10 -35.55 -1.39
N LEU A 19 27.15 -35.62 -2.32
CA LEU A 19 26.94 -36.84 -3.10
C LEU A 19 27.93 -36.83 -4.26
N PRO A 20 28.61 -37.94 -4.57
CA PRO A 20 29.48 -38.01 -5.73
C PRO A 20 28.63 -38.09 -6.98
N ALA A 21 28.46 -36.95 -7.65
CA ALA A 21 27.90 -36.92 -9.00
C ALA A 21 29.05 -37.19 -9.99
N SER A 22 28.99 -38.30 -10.67
CA SER A 22 29.72 -38.52 -11.92
C SER A 22 29.19 -37.52 -12.95
N ALA A 23 29.87 -36.40 -13.08
CA ALA A 23 29.53 -35.36 -14.06
C ALA A 23 29.98 -35.85 -15.45
N THR A 24 29.07 -36.32 -16.23
CA THR A 24 29.16 -36.16 -17.69
C THR A 24 28.92 -34.69 -17.98
N GLU A 25 29.91 -33.99 -18.55
CA GLU A 25 29.76 -32.61 -18.99
C GLU A 25 28.59 -32.53 -20.00
N PRO A 26 27.53 -31.75 -19.72
CA PRO A 26 26.48 -31.53 -20.69
C PRO A 26 26.97 -30.54 -21.75
N THR A 27 26.74 -30.87 -22.99
CA THR A 27 26.90 -29.95 -24.16
C THR A 27 26.22 -28.62 -23.91
N PRO A 28 26.80 -27.46 -24.34
CA PRO A 28 26.39 -26.13 -23.91
C PRO A 28 25.10 -25.55 -24.56
N THR A 29 24.16 -26.34 -25.06
CA THR A 29 23.08 -25.83 -25.92
C THR A 29 21.68 -25.75 -25.30
N ASP A 30 21.45 -26.03 -24.01
CA ASP A 30 20.09 -26.12 -23.46
C ASP A 30 19.89 -25.56 -22.04
N ALA A 31 20.60 -24.51 -21.68
CA ALA A 31 20.33 -23.84 -20.39
C ALA A 31 19.11 -22.91 -20.55
N PRO A 32 18.02 -23.11 -19.77
CA PRO A 32 16.81 -22.30 -19.91
C PRO A 32 17.08 -20.85 -19.52
N THR A 33 16.78 -19.92 -20.43
CA THR A 33 16.86 -18.48 -20.23
C THR A 33 15.70 -17.96 -19.37
N LEU A 34 15.86 -16.76 -18.78
CA LEU A 34 14.75 -16.02 -18.21
C LEU A 34 13.88 -15.48 -19.36
N ALA A 35 12.59 -15.67 -19.27
CA ALA A 35 11.65 -15.10 -20.23
C ALA A 35 11.64 -13.57 -20.11
N PRO A 36 11.60 -12.82 -21.24
CA PRO A 36 11.41 -11.39 -21.22
C PRO A 36 10.11 -11.01 -20.50
N VAL A 37 10.17 -9.99 -19.64
CA VAL A 37 9.00 -9.45 -18.94
C VAL A 37 8.57 -8.17 -19.63
N THR A 38 7.35 -8.13 -20.13
CA THR A 38 6.77 -6.98 -20.78
C THR A 38 5.96 -6.15 -19.78
N VAL A 39 6.08 -4.82 -19.84
CA VAL A 39 5.42 -3.86 -18.93
C VAL A 39 4.84 -2.69 -19.70
N GLU A 40 3.82 -2.04 -19.14
CA GLU A 40 3.29 -0.77 -19.63
C GLU A 40 3.82 0.42 -18.80
N ALA A 41 5.14 0.54 -18.70
CA ALA A 41 5.77 1.55 -17.87
C ALA A 41 5.70 2.97 -18.48
N ARG A 42 5.79 3.09 -19.82
CA ARG A 42 5.73 4.37 -20.54
C ARG A 42 4.44 4.53 -21.36
N ARG A 43 3.33 3.96 -20.86
CA ARG A 43 2.04 3.90 -21.58
C ARG A 43 2.13 3.16 -22.91
N ARG A 44 3.10 2.27 -23.02
CA ARG A 44 3.39 1.39 -24.16
C ARG A 44 3.85 0.04 -23.62
N SER A 45 3.63 -1.02 -24.37
CA SER A 45 4.13 -2.36 -24.09
C SER A 45 5.62 -2.44 -24.46
N GLU A 46 6.49 -2.62 -23.45
CA GLU A 46 7.95 -2.62 -23.61
C GLU A 46 8.57 -3.68 -22.70
N GLU A 47 9.72 -4.20 -23.10
CA GLU A 47 10.49 -5.09 -22.25
C GLU A 47 11.08 -4.35 -21.04
N ALA A 48 10.83 -4.85 -19.82
CA ALA A 48 11.23 -4.20 -18.57
C ALA A 48 12.72 -3.88 -18.48
N GLN A 49 13.59 -4.71 -19.09
CA GLN A 49 15.05 -4.50 -19.13
C GLN A 49 15.48 -3.34 -20.05
N HIS A 50 14.64 -2.96 -20.99
CA HIS A 50 14.92 -1.84 -21.93
C HIS A 50 14.36 -0.50 -21.46
N VAL A 51 13.52 -0.49 -20.41
CA VAL A 51 12.95 0.75 -19.85
C VAL A 51 13.93 1.39 -18.86
N PRO A 52 14.40 2.64 -19.07
CA PRO A 52 15.37 3.32 -18.19
C PRO A 52 14.68 3.91 -16.94
N THR A 53 14.04 3.05 -16.15
CA THR A 53 13.35 3.38 -14.90
C THR A 53 13.52 2.23 -13.92
N PRO A 54 13.81 2.50 -12.63
CA PRO A 54 13.90 1.44 -11.64
C PRO A 54 12.52 0.83 -11.41
N MET A 55 12.43 -0.49 -11.54
CA MET A 55 11.17 -1.19 -11.37
C MET A 55 11.36 -2.61 -10.85
N SER A 56 10.32 -3.12 -10.17
CA SER A 56 10.17 -4.55 -9.86
C SER A 56 8.86 -5.05 -10.45
N VAL A 57 8.87 -6.25 -11.02
CA VAL A 57 7.68 -6.85 -11.63
C VAL A 57 7.45 -8.23 -11.04
N LEU A 58 6.22 -8.49 -10.59
CA LEU A 58 5.77 -9.78 -10.11
C LEU A 58 4.66 -10.30 -11.06
N GLY A 59 4.96 -11.33 -11.83
CA GLY A 59 3.98 -12.04 -12.65
C GLY A 59 3.09 -12.96 -11.83
N ALA A 60 2.02 -13.46 -12.44
CA ALA A 60 1.03 -14.35 -11.82
C ALA A 60 1.66 -15.54 -11.09
N GLN A 61 2.63 -16.22 -11.71
CA GLN A 61 3.29 -17.38 -11.13
C GLN A 61 4.05 -17.02 -9.83
N ALA A 62 4.73 -15.87 -9.77
CA ALA A 62 5.44 -15.42 -8.58
C ALA A 62 4.48 -15.03 -7.45
N LEU A 63 3.36 -14.37 -7.77
CA LEU A 63 2.29 -14.04 -6.83
C LEU A 63 1.70 -15.30 -6.19
N GLU A 64 1.42 -16.31 -7.00
CA GLU A 64 0.86 -17.58 -6.55
C GLU A 64 1.88 -18.41 -5.75
N ALA A 65 3.11 -18.57 -6.25
CA ALA A 65 4.16 -19.34 -5.56
C ALA A 65 4.51 -18.79 -4.18
N GLN A 66 4.48 -17.45 -4.02
CA GLN A 66 4.72 -16.76 -2.76
C GLN A 66 3.43 -16.47 -1.98
N ARG A 67 2.25 -16.79 -2.53
CA ARG A 67 0.93 -16.56 -1.94
C ARG A 67 0.67 -15.12 -1.54
N LEU A 68 0.99 -14.20 -2.45
CA LEU A 68 0.80 -12.76 -2.28
C LEU A 68 -0.59 -12.37 -2.81
N TYR A 69 -1.58 -12.46 -1.94
CA TYR A 69 -2.98 -12.25 -2.32
C TYR A 69 -3.56 -10.91 -1.90
N ARG A 70 -2.81 -10.11 -1.14
CA ARG A 70 -3.21 -8.78 -0.68
C ARG A 70 -2.12 -7.75 -0.96
N LEU A 71 -2.51 -6.48 -1.01
CA LEU A 71 -1.58 -5.36 -1.16
C LEU A 71 -0.46 -5.38 -0.10
N GLN A 72 -0.79 -5.67 1.17
CA GLN A 72 0.17 -5.73 2.26
C GLN A 72 1.18 -6.90 2.13
N ASP A 73 0.84 -7.95 1.39
CA ASP A 73 1.76 -9.07 1.17
C ASP A 73 2.93 -8.67 0.25
N LEU A 74 2.73 -7.69 -0.65
CA LEU A 74 3.74 -7.24 -1.62
C LEU A 74 5.04 -6.76 -0.97
N GLN A 75 4.97 -6.24 0.26
CA GLN A 75 6.15 -5.83 1.02
C GLN A 75 7.11 -7.00 1.36
N GLN A 76 6.67 -8.27 1.20
CA GLN A 76 7.50 -9.44 1.39
C GLN A 76 8.29 -9.85 0.13
N ALA A 77 7.97 -9.25 -1.02
CA ALA A 77 8.63 -9.52 -2.30
C ALA A 77 9.28 -8.27 -2.92
N MET A 78 8.81 -7.07 -2.57
CA MET A 78 9.29 -5.79 -3.11
C MET A 78 9.99 -4.97 -2.01
N PRO A 79 11.33 -4.87 -2.00
CA PRO A 79 12.07 -4.32 -0.85
C PRO A 79 11.85 -2.83 -0.61
N SER A 80 11.53 -2.05 -1.65
CA SER A 80 11.29 -0.61 -1.50
C SER A 80 9.87 -0.27 -1.03
N VAL A 81 9.00 -1.29 -0.88
CA VAL A 81 7.60 -1.13 -0.50
C VAL A 81 7.41 -1.33 0.99
N ASN A 82 6.66 -0.43 1.61
CA ASN A 82 6.07 -0.65 2.91
C ASN A 82 4.56 -0.33 2.85
N VAL A 83 3.74 -1.22 3.38
CA VAL A 83 2.29 -1.03 3.49
C VAL A 83 1.96 -0.90 4.96
N ALA A 84 1.66 0.31 5.40
CA ALA A 84 1.06 0.53 6.71
C ALA A 84 -0.45 0.25 6.55
N PHE A 85 -0.92 -0.75 7.26
CA PHE A 85 -2.31 -1.19 7.20
C PHE A 85 -2.87 -1.30 8.61
N MET A 86 -3.84 -0.47 8.92
CA MET A 86 -4.65 -0.57 10.13
C MET A 86 -6.01 -1.17 9.76
N ASN A 87 -6.72 -0.54 8.84
CA ASN A 87 -7.94 -1.03 8.20
C ASN A 87 -7.99 -0.48 6.76
N PRO A 88 -8.93 -0.89 5.90
CA PRO A 88 -9.00 -0.44 4.51
C PRO A 88 -8.94 1.08 4.32
N ARG A 89 -9.58 1.88 5.20
CA ARG A 89 -9.52 3.35 5.13
C ARG A 89 -8.18 3.90 5.62
N GLN A 90 -7.64 3.33 6.70
CA GLN A 90 -6.37 3.74 7.31
C GLN A 90 -5.24 2.86 6.80
N SER A 91 -5.03 2.89 5.49
CA SER A 91 -3.94 2.21 4.80
C SER A 91 -3.10 3.21 4.02
N SER A 92 -1.81 2.94 3.89
CA SER A 92 -0.92 3.71 3.03
C SER A 92 0.11 2.80 2.37
N LEU A 93 0.45 3.13 1.13
CA LEU A 93 1.54 2.55 0.37
C LEU A 93 2.68 3.56 0.34
N SER A 94 3.84 3.19 0.88
CA SER A 94 5.05 3.99 0.76
C SER A 94 6.10 3.27 -0.08
N ILE A 95 6.84 4.06 -0.86
CA ILE A 95 7.94 3.60 -1.70
C ILE A 95 9.17 4.40 -1.29
N ARG A 96 10.28 3.72 -1.02
CA ARG A 96 11.52 4.35 -0.53
C ARG A 96 11.32 5.17 0.77
N GLY A 97 10.35 4.76 1.61
CA GLY A 97 9.98 5.45 2.84
C GLY A 97 9.21 6.76 2.66
N LEU A 98 8.81 7.12 1.43
CA LEU A 98 7.96 8.26 1.12
C LEU A 98 6.51 7.81 0.98
N GLY A 99 5.55 8.61 1.50
CA GLY A 99 4.12 8.31 1.41
C GLY A 99 3.56 7.46 2.56
N ASN A 100 4.34 7.23 3.63
CA ASN A 100 3.86 6.52 4.81
C ASN A 100 2.96 7.45 5.67
N ASN A 101 1.85 7.84 5.09
CA ASN A 101 0.87 8.70 5.70
C ASN A 101 -0.47 7.96 5.72
N PRO A 102 -0.86 7.35 6.87
CA PRO A 102 -2.12 6.63 6.95
C PRO A 102 -3.27 7.55 6.66
N ALA A 103 -4.12 7.10 5.77
CA ALA A 103 -5.14 7.81 5.05
C ALA A 103 -5.89 8.88 5.84
N SER A 104 -5.83 10.08 5.31
CA SER A 104 -6.82 11.12 5.58
C SER A 104 -7.77 11.21 4.39
N ASP A 105 -9.06 11.36 4.66
CA ASP A 105 -10.08 11.42 3.62
C ASP A 105 -9.95 12.68 2.75
N GLY A 106 -9.30 13.72 3.22
CA GLY A 106 -9.05 14.95 2.49
C GLY A 106 -7.71 15.01 1.74
N LEU A 107 -6.89 13.93 1.80
CA LEU A 107 -5.60 13.84 1.10
C LEU A 107 -5.53 12.57 0.25
N GLU A 108 -4.82 12.65 -0.86
CA GLU A 108 -4.42 11.49 -1.65
C GLU A 108 -3.08 10.91 -1.18
N GLY A 109 -2.67 9.73 -1.71
CA GLY A 109 -1.37 9.10 -1.45
C GLY A 109 -0.21 9.77 -2.21
N SER A 110 1.05 9.43 -1.84
CA SER A 110 2.24 9.83 -2.61
C SER A 110 2.68 8.74 -3.61
N ALA A 111 2.14 7.53 -3.49
CA ALA A 111 2.27 6.44 -4.46
C ALA A 111 0.97 6.27 -5.22
N GLY A 112 1.00 6.39 -6.54
CA GLY A 112 -0.15 6.16 -7.41
C GLY A 112 -0.45 4.67 -7.53
N ILE A 113 -1.71 4.27 -7.38
CA ILE A 113 -2.14 2.88 -7.59
C ILE A 113 -3.06 2.84 -8.79
N TYR A 114 -2.75 1.97 -9.74
CA TYR A 114 -3.52 1.78 -10.96
C TYR A 114 -4.00 0.33 -11.05
N LEU A 115 -5.25 0.15 -11.46
CA LEU A 115 -5.84 -1.14 -11.80
C LEU A 115 -6.32 -1.07 -13.26
N ASP A 116 -5.71 -1.87 -14.14
CA ASP A 116 -6.01 -1.87 -15.58
C ASP A 116 -6.05 -0.44 -16.17
N ASN A 117 -4.98 0.32 -15.98
CA ASN A 117 -4.83 1.72 -16.40
C ASN A 117 -5.74 2.75 -15.70
N VAL A 118 -6.63 2.34 -14.79
CA VAL A 118 -7.50 3.24 -14.03
C VAL A 118 -6.85 3.62 -12.70
N TYR A 119 -6.67 4.92 -12.46
CA TYR A 119 -6.17 5.45 -11.19
C TYR A 119 -7.16 5.20 -10.06
N LEU A 120 -6.68 4.69 -8.93
CA LEU A 120 -7.43 4.54 -7.69
C LEU A 120 -7.09 5.70 -6.76
N GLY A 121 -8.01 6.64 -6.58
CA GLY A 121 -7.79 7.88 -5.84
C GLY A 121 -7.51 7.70 -4.34
N ARG A 122 -7.80 6.52 -3.79
CA ARG A 122 -7.55 6.18 -2.39
C ARG A 122 -6.79 4.87 -2.27
N PRO A 123 -5.79 4.77 -1.38
CA PRO A 123 -5.13 3.49 -1.10
C PRO A 123 -6.11 2.40 -0.67
N GLY A 124 -7.18 2.75 0.05
CA GLY A 124 -8.25 1.83 0.47
C GLY A 124 -8.99 1.15 -0.68
N MET A 125 -9.06 1.78 -1.84
CA MET A 125 -9.65 1.18 -3.05
C MET A 125 -8.81 0.03 -3.62
N ALA A 126 -7.54 -0.10 -3.21
CA ALA A 126 -6.65 -1.20 -3.58
C ALA A 126 -6.61 -2.32 -2.53
N VAL A 127 -7.36 -2.19 -1.43
CA VAL A 127 -7.45 -3.20 -0.38
C VAL A 127 -8.56 -4.18 -0.74
N PHE A 128 -8.22 -5.13 -1.60
CA PHE A 128 -9.02 -6.29 -2.00
C PHE A 128 -8.09 -7.48 -2.23
N ASP A 129 -8.62 -8.69 -2.32
CA ASP A 129 -7.81 -9.84 -2.69
C ASP A 129 -7.42 -9.72 -4.17
N LEU A 130 -6.14 -9.90 -4.46
CA LEU A 130 -5.54 -9.75 -5.81
C LEU A 130 -6.00 -10.89 -6.72
N LEU A 131 -7.25 -10.79 -7.17
CA LEU A 131 -7.91 -11.79 -8.00
C LEU A 131 -7.50 -11.65 -9.45
N ASP A 132 -7.14 -12.79 -10.05
CA ASP A 132 -6.98 -12.91 -11.50
C ASP A 132 -5.97 -11.93 -12.08
N ILE A 133 -4.86 -11.75 -11.35
CA ILE A 133 -3.79 -10.81 -11.71
C ILE A 133 -2.86 -11.46 -12.72
N GLU A 134 -2.54 -10.72 -13.79
CA GLU A 134 -1.50 -11.07 -14.76
C GLU A 134 -0.13 -10.67 -14.22
N GLN A 135 -0.02 -9.39 -13.78
CA GLN A 135 1.22 -8.88 -13.22
C GLN A 135 0.99 -7.65 -12.35
N ILE A 136 1.94 -7.40 -11.45
CA ILE A 136 2.06 -6.17 -10.68
C ILE A 136 3.44 -5.57 -10.97
N ALA A 137 3.45 -4.34 -11.49
CA ALA A 137 4.67 -3.58 -11.74
C ALA A 137 4.77 -2.41 -10.75
N LEU A 138 5.88 -2.33 -10.04
CA LEU A 138 6.25 -1.21 -9.18
C LEU A 138 7.25 -0.35 -9.93
N LEU A 139 6.90 0.89 -10.25
CA LEU A 139 7.80 1.91 -10.77
C LEU A 139 8.20 2.82 -9.61
N ARG A 140 9.48 3.05 -9.41
CA ARG A 140 10.00 3.83 -8.28
C ARG A 140 10.39 5.23 -8.72
N GLY A 141 10.43 6.16 -7.76
CA GLY A 141 10.67 7.58 -8.02
C GLY A 141 9.49 8.30 -8.66
N PRO A 142 9.53 9.64 -8.82
CA PRO A 142 8.43 10.42 -9.35
C PRO A 142 8.04 10.00 -10.77
N GLN A 143 6.76 9.69 -11.00
CA GLN A 143 6.19 9.23 -12.27
C GLN A 143 5.15 10.24 -12.82
N GLY A 144 5.25 11.50 -12.43
CA GLY A 144 4.21 12.49 -12.67
C GLY A 144 3.91 12.79 -14.13
N THR A 145 4.87 12.64 -15.06
CA THR A 145 4.67 12.97 -16.48
C THR A 145 3.58 12.13 -17.16
N LEU A 146 3.62 10.82 -17.01
CA LEU A 146 2.68 9.90 -17.65
C LEU A 146 1.57 9.39 -16.72
N PHE A 147 1.83 9.30 -15.41
CA PHE A 147 0.87 8.82 -14.44
C PHE A 147 0.19 9.95 -13.67
N GLY A 148 0.72 11.17 -13.73
CA GLY A 148 0.08 12.37 -13.18
C GLY A 148 0.41 12.63 -11.72
N LYS A 149 -0.38 13.53 -11.12
CA LYS A 149 -0.23 13.93 -9.72
C LYS A 149 -0.30 12.72 -8.76
N ASN A 150 0.19 12.91 -7.54
CA ASN A 150 0.11 11.89 -6.48
C ASN A 150 0.95 10.62 -6.75
N THR A 151 2.01 10.78 -7.56
CA THR A 151 2.97 9.72 -7.89
C THR A 151 4.40 10.16 -7.55
N THR A 152 4.56 10.98 -6.51
CA THR A 152 5.85 11.53 -6.07
C THR A 152 6.80 10.47 -5.52
N ALA A 153 6.28 9.37 -4.96
CA ALA A 153 7.08 8.23 -4.48
C ALA A 153 7.22 7.12 -5.54
N GLY A 154 6.24 7.01 -6.45
CA GLY A 154 6.21 5.97 -7.48
C GLY A 154 4.80 5.55 -7.88
N VAL A 155 4.72 4.44 -8.63
CA VAL A 155 3.46 3.86 -9.12
C VAL A 155 3.44 2.36 -8.90
N LEU A 156 2.33 1.84 -8.39
CA LEU A 156 1.98 0.43 -8.39
C LEU A 156 0.93 0.20 -9.50
N ASN A 157 1.32 -0.46 -10.57
CA ASN A 157 0.45 -0.78 -11.69
C ASN A 157 0.04 -2.25 -11.64
N ILE A 158 -1.26 -2.51 -11.45
CA ILE A 158 -1.87 -3.83 -11.33
C ILE A 158 -2.59 -4.12 -12.65
N ALA A 159 -2.15 -5.14 -13.38
CA ALA A 159 -2.79 -5.60 -14.60
C ALA A 159 -3.49 -6.94 -14.36
N THR A 160 -4.75 -7.04 -14.75
CA THR A 160 -5.52 -8.27 -14.65
C THR A 160 -5.42 -9.08 -15.94
N ARG A 161 -5.64 -10.39 -15.85
CA ARG A 161 -5.69 -11.26 -17.04
C ARG A 161 -6.79 -10.79 -17.99
N GLN A 162 -6.46 -10.70 -19.28
CA GLN A 162 -7.40 -10.26 -20.31
C GLN A 162 -8.26 -11.42 -20.85
N PRO A 163 -9.42 -11.12 -21.47
CA PRO A 163 -10.17 -12.09 -22.25
C PRO A 163 -9.34 -12.66 -23.41
N THR A 164 -9.49 -13.95 -23.69
CA THR A 164 -8.75 -14.66 -24.73
C THR A 164 -9.71 -15.31 -25.74
N PHE A 165 -9.28 -15.43 -26.99
CA PHE A 165 -10.02 -16.12 -28.02
C PHE A 165 -9.77 -17.64 -28.02
N THR A 166 -8.94 -18.14 -27.13
CA THR A 166 -8.78 -19.55 -26.83
C THR A 166 -9.40 -19.85 -25.45
N PRO A 167 -10.22 -20.93 -25.33
CA PRO A 167 -10.76 -21.28 -24.01
C PRO A 167 -9.64 -21.59 -23.04
N GLN A 168 -9.72 -20.99 -21.85
CA GLN A 168 -8.82 -21.25 -20.74
C GLN A 168 -9.48 -20.89 -19.42
N GLY A 169 -9.07 -21.54 -18.37
CA GLY A 169 -9.62 -21.25 -17.05
C GLY A 169 -8.74 -21.78 -15.93
N ASN A 170 -9.10 -21.39 -14.72
CA ASN A 170 -8.49 -21.92 -13.51
C ASN A 170 -9.51 -21.97 -12.39
N VAL A 171 -9.31 -22.90 -11.49
CA VAL A 171 -10.00 -22.96 -10.20
C VAL A 171 -8.99 -23.35 -9.13
N SER A 172 -9.05 -22.71 -7.98
CA SER A 172 -8.21 -23.08 -6.83
C SER A 172 -8.98 -22.99 -5.52
N THR A 173 -8.62 -23.88 -4.60
CA THR A 173 -9.10 -23.86 -3.22
C THR A 173 -7.92 -23.91 -2.27
N SER A 174 -8.04 -23.24 -1.14
CA SER A 174 -7.04 -23.24 -0.07
C SER A 174 -7.72 -23.39 1.28
N LEU A 175 -7.12 -24.19 2.15
CA LEU A 175 -7.56 -24.40 3.53
C LEU A 175 -6.35 -24.16 4.45
N GLY A 176 -6.55 -23.56 5.61
CA GLY A 176 -5.47 -23.30 6.56
C GLY A 176 -5.95 -23.19 8.00
N GLU A 177 -4.99 -22.98 8.89
CA GLU A 177 -5.25 -22.68 10.31
C GLU A 177 -6.09 -21.40 10.44
N ASP A 178 -6.60 -21.13 11.63
CA ASP A 178 -7.45 -19.97 11.96
C ASP A 178 -8.70 -19.86 11.05
N GLY A 179 -9.25 -21.01 10.64
CA GLY A 179 -10.45 -21.09 9.80
C GLY A 179 -10.26 -20.53 8.38
N TYR A 180 -9.02 -20.35 7.94
CA TYR A 180 -8.74 -19.84 6.59
C TYR A 180 -9.28 -20.78 5.52
N ARG A 181 -10.15 -20.24 4.67
CA ARG A 181 -10.75 -20.92 3.53
C ARG A 181 -10.81 -19.94 2.36
N GLN A 182 -10.27 -20.34 1.22
CA GLN A 182 -10.33 -19.54 0.01
C GLN A 182 -10.75 -20.42 -1.17
N VAL A 183 -11.67 -19.90 -1.98
CA VAL A 183 -12.00 -20.45 -3.30
C VAL A 183 -11.91 -19.29 -4.29
N GLN A 184 -11.23 -19.53 -5.40
CA GLN A 184 -11.14 -18.57 -6.48
C GLN A 184 -11.05 -19.26 -7.82
N GLY A 185 -11.49 -18.59 -8.88
CA GLY A 185 -11.36 -19.10 -10.21
C GLY A 185 -11.76 -18.10 -11.28
N GLY A 186 -11.38 -18.40 -12.51
CA GLY A 186 -11.71 -17.60 -13.67
C GLY A 186 -11.78 -18.44 -14.93
N VAL A 187 -12.62 -18.04 -15.86
CA VAL A 187 -12.76 -18.67 -17.17
C VAL A 187 -12.79 -17.61 -18.25
N SER A 188 -12.13 -17.87 -19.36
CA SER A 188 -12.06 -17.01 -20.53
C SER A 188 -12.25 -17.82 -21.80
N GLY A 189 -12.83 -17.19 -22.83
CA GLY A 189 -12.98 -17.83 -24.14
C GLY A 189 -13.70 -16.94 -25.14
N PRO A 190 -13.76 -17.38 -26.42
CA PRO A 190 -14.50 -16.71 -27.46
C PRO A 190 -15.99 -16.80 -27.22
N LEU A 191 -16.71 -15.69 -27.36
CA LEU A 191 -18.16 -15.62 -27.45
C LEU A 191 -18.58 -15.59 -28.93
N THR A 192 -17.78 -14.96 -29.77
CA THR A 192 -17.83 -14.97 -31.24
C THR A 192 -16.39 -14.86 -31.76
N ASP A 193 -16.21 -14.88 -33.07
CA ASP A 193 -14.89 -14.74 -33.72
C ASP A 193 -14.21 -13.37 -33.38
N THR A 194 -15.01 -12.37 -33.01
CA THR A 194 -14.50 -11.00 -32.71
C THR A 194 -14.75 -10.55 -31.28
N LEU A 195 -15.45 -11.35 -30.47
CA LEU A 195 -15.77 -11.03 -29.08
C LEU A 195 -15.31 -12.16 -28.16
N ALA A 196 -14.45 -11.84 -27.23
CA ALA A 196 -14.05 -12.74 -26.15
C ALA A 196 -14.57 -12.25 -24.80
N GLY A 197 -14.83 -13.16 -23.87
CA GLY A 197 -15.28 -12.86 -22.52
C GLY A 197 -14.37 -13.50 -21.48
N ARG A 198 -14.29 -12.89 -20.29
CA ARG A 198 -13.64 -13.43 -19.10
C ARG A 198 -14.48 -13.13 -17.88
N VAL A 199 -14.64 -14.11 -16.99
CA VAL A 199 -15.27 -13.95 -15.67
C VAL A 199 -14.34 -14.55 -14.63
N ALA A 200 -14.18 -13.87 -13.51
CA ALA A 200 -13.41 -14.36 -12.36
C ALA A 200 -14.12 -14.01 -11.05
N ALA A 201 -14.02 -14.90 -10.06
CA ALA A 201 -14.60 -14.69 -8.73
C ALA A 201 -13.74 -15.30 -7.64
N TYR A 202 -13.85 -14.74 -6.43
CA TYR A 202 -13.21 -15.31 -5.26
C TYR A 202 -14.09 -15.14 -4.02
N ARG A 203 -13.82 -15.99 -3.02
CA ARG A 203 -14.27 -15.83 -1.64
C ARG A 203 -13.19 -16.32 -0.69
N THR A 204 -12.91 -15.53 0.32
CA THR A 204 -11.98 -15.83 1.40
C THR A 204 -12.69 -15.62 2.74
N ASP A 205 -12.68 -16.62 3.60
CA ASP A 205 -13.15 -16.56 5.00
C ASP A 205 -11.95 -16.87 5.92
N GLU A 206 -11.82 -16.15 7.04
CA GLU A 206 -10.82 -16.39 8.09
C GLU A 206 -11.33 -15.91 9.45
N ASN A 207 -11.03 -16.63 10.52
CA ASN A 207 -11.51 -16.28 11.86
C ASN A 207 -10.69 -15.17 12.52
N GLY A 208 -9.44 -14.94 12.06
CA GLY A 208 -8.48 -14.06 12.70
C GLY A 208 -7.66 -14.76 13.80
N TYR A 209 -6.83 -13.98 14.51
CA TYR A 209 -5.80 -14.52 15.41
C TYR A 209 -5.55 -13.64 16.66
N VAL A 210 -6.40 -12.66 16.92
CA VAL A 210 -6.35 -11.81 18.13
C VAL A 210 -7.52 -12.20 19.03
N GLU A 211 -7.21 -12.73 20.22
CA GLU A 211 -8.22 -13.16 21.21
C GLU A 211 -8.80 -11.94 21.94
N ASN A 212 -10.10 -11.75 21.89
CA ASN A 212 -10.80 -10.81 22.78
C ASN A 212 -11.09 -11.49 24.12
N ARG A 213 -10.48 -10.99 25.18
CA ARG A 213 -10.63 -11.55 26.54
C ARG A 213 -11.98 -11.27 27.18
N PHE A 214 -12.70 -10.28 26.66
CA PHE A 214 -13.99 -9.88 27.18
C PHE A 214 -15.08 -10.93 26.91
N ASP A 215 -15.16 -11.43 25.70
CA ASP A 215 -16.21 -12.33 25.21
C ASP A 215 -15.68 -13.69 24.70
N GLY A 216 -14.36 -13.82 24.52
CA GLY A 216 -13.71 -15.01 23.98
C GLY A 216 -13.69 -15.08 22.45
N ASP A 217 -14.15 -14.06 21.75
CA ASP A 217 -14.14 -14.01 20.29
C ASP A 217 -12.73 -13.86 19.73
N THR A 218 -12.55 -14.24 18.47
CA THR A 218 -11.29 -14.07 17.74
C THR A 218 -11.45 -12.97 16.69
N LEU A 219 -10.58 -11.96 16.74
CA LEU A 219 -10.61 -10.77 15.92
C LEU A 219 -9.43 -10.71 14.94
N GLY A 220 -9.49 -9.76 13.99
CA GLY A 220 -8.48 -9.58 12.95
C GLY A 220 -8.72 -10.40 11.68
N GLY A 221 -9.81 -11.19 11.67
CA GLY A 221 -10.28 -11.95 10.52
C GLY A 221 -11.50 -11.34 9.85
N GLY A 222 -12.12 -12.11 8.96
CA GLY A 222 -13.35 -11.70 8.27
C GLY A 222 -13.61 -12.48 6.99
N ARG A 223 -14.62 -12.00 6.27
CA ARG A 223 -15.01 -12.49 4.95
C ARG A 223 -14.72 -11.45 3.90
N ARG A 224 -14.12 -11.87 2.79
CA ARG A 224 -13.92 -11.07 1.59
C ARG A 224 -14.40 -11.86 0.38
N GLN A 225 -15.09 -11.20 -0.53
CA GLN A 225 -15.50 -11.79 -1.79
C GLN A 225 -15.57 -10.75 -2.89
N GLY A 226 -15.44 -11.20 -4.13
CA GLY A 226 -15.53 -10.32 -5.28
C GLY A 226 -15.64 -11.07 -6.59
N PHE A 227 -16.04 -10.34 -7.61
CA PHE A 227 -16.09 -10.83 -8.97
C PHE A 227 -15.63 -9.76 -9.96
N ARG A 228 -15.18 -10.20 -11.13
CA ARG A 228 -14.82 -9.37 -12.27
C ARG A 228 -15.33 -10.00 -13.55
N GLY A 229 -16.00 -9.18 -14.37
CA GLY A 229 -16.40 -9.52 -15.73
C GLY A 229 -15.66 -8.63 -16.72
N GLN A 230 -15.25 -9.21 -17.86
CA GLN A 230 -14.57 -8.48 -18.93
C GLN A 230 -15.08 -8.95 -20.29
N LEU A 231 -15.15 -8.01 -21.22
CA LEU A 231 -15.43 -8.27 -22.64
C LEU A 231 -14.34 -7.60 -23.48
N LEU A 232 -13.81 -8.32 -24.44
CA LEU A 232 -12.85 -7.81 -25.42
C LEU A 232 -13.45 -7.98 -26.82
N PHE A 233 -13.79 -6.86 -27.44
CA PHE A 233 -14.25 -6.79 -28.82
C PHE A 233 -13.10 -6.38 -29.73
N LYS A 234 -12.76 -7.25 -30.68
CA LYS A 234 -11.67 -7.07 -31.63
C LYS A 234 -12.14 -7.42 -33.04
N PRO A 235 -12.90 -6.51 -33.70
CA PRO A 235 -13.47 -6.76 -35.01
C PRO A 235 -12.43 -6.79 -36.12
N GLN A 236 -11.25 -6.16 -35.92
CA GLN A 236 -10.12 -6.07 -36.83
C GLN A 236 -8.83 -5.97 -36.01
N GLU A 237 -7.68 -6.16 -36.65
CA GLU A 237 -6.39 -6.23 -35.97
C GLU A 237 -5.96 -4.88 -35.33
N ASP A 238 -6.33 -3.77 -35.95
CA ASP A 238 -5.99 -2.41 -35.56
C ASP A 238 -6.99 -1.78 -34.58
N PHE A 239 -8.10 -2.45 -34.22
CA PHE A 239 -9.07 -1.94 -33.26
C PHE A 239 -9.40 -2.95 -32.17
N SER A 240 -9.33 -2.49 -30.92
CA SER A 240 -9.84 -3.25 -29.77
C SER A 240 -10.64 -2.38 -28.81
N LEU A 241 -11.69 -2.95 -28.24
CA LEU A 241 -12.51 -2.33 -27.21
C LEU A 241 -12.62 -3.31 -26.03
N ARG A 242 -12.09 -2.94 -24.87
CA ARG A 242 -12.13 -3.74 -23.65
C ARG A 242 -13.05 -3.07 -22.63
N TRP A 243 -14.09 -3.77 -22.22
CA TRP A 243 -14.92 -3.40 -21.08
C TRP A 243 -14.57 -4.25 -19.87
N ILE A 244 -14.53 -3.62 -18.68
CA ILE A 244 -14.29 -4.26 -17.40
C ILE A 244 -15.34 -3.77 -16.42
N GLY A 245 -15.92 -4.70 -15.64
CA GLY A 245 -16.74 -4.40 -14.47
C GLY A 245 -16.31 -5.28 -13.31
N ASP A 246 -16.16 -4.69 -12.11
CA ASP A 246 -15.79 -5.43 -10.91
C ASP A 246 -16.55 -4.96 -9.67
N TYR A 247 -16.66 -5.87 -8.70
CA TYR A 247 -17.26 -5.66 -7.40
C TYR A 247 -16.51 -6.45 -6.35
N ASN A 248 -16.27 -5.84 -5.19
CA ASN A 248 -15.64 -6.47 -4.03
C ASN A 248 -16.33 -6.00 -2.75
N GLU A 249 -16.47 -6.92 -1.79
CA GLU A 249 -16.96 -6.61 -0.46
C GLU A 249 -16.10 -7.26 0.63
N GLU A 250 -16.04 -6.61 1.77
CA GLU A 250 -15.35 -7.08 2.96
C GLU A 250 -16.24 -6.86 4.19
N HIS A 251 -16.33 -7.90 5.04
CA HIS A 251 -16.87 -7.84 6.38
C HIS A 251 -15.84 -8.45 7.32
N SER A 252 -15.17 -7.61 8.11
CA SER A 252 -14.04 -8.03 8.93
C SER A 252 -13.99 -7.32 10.27
N SER A 253 -13.13 -7.79 11.14
CA SER A 253 -12.68 -7.07 12.34
C SER A 253 -11.30 -6.44 12.13
N ALA A 254 -10.96 -6.05 10.89
CA ALA A 254 -9.74 -5.33 10.57
C ALA A 254 -9.68 -4.01 11.35
N GLY A 255 -8.47 -3.65 11.81
CA GLY A 255 -8.27 -2.48 12.66
C GLY A 255 -8.25 -2.80 14.15
N THR A 256 -8.39 -4.06 14.54
CA THR A 256 -8.15 -4.51 15.92
C THR A 256 -6.70 -4.22 16.28
N ARG A 257 -6.53 -3.36 17.29
CA ARG A 257 -5.21 -2.92 17.78
C ARG A 257 -4.96 -3.51 19.15
N SER A 258 -3.76 -4.07 19.34
CA SER A 258 -3.31 -4.51 20.66
C SER A 258 -2.39 -3.47 21.30
N LEU A 259 -2.33 -3.46 22.61
CA LEU A 259 -1.46 -2.59 23.38
C LEU A 259 0.00 -2.94 23.09
N PHE A 260 0.77 -1.94 22.65
CA PHE A 260 2.21 -2.05 22.39
C PHE A 260 3.02 -1.52 23.59
N SER A 261 2.59 -0.38 24.13
CA SER A 261 3.23 0.27 25.29
C SER A 261 2.21 1.12 26.04
N THR A 262 2.24 1.08 27.36
CA THR A 262 1.43 1.97 28.22
C THR A 262 1.96 3.39 28.27
N GLY A 263 3.05 3.68 27.54
CA GLY A 263 3.66 4.99 27.48
C GLY A 263 4.64 5.29 28.63
N PRO A 264 5.01 6.55 28.82
CA PRO A 264 6.04 6.94 29.76
C PRO A 264 5.55 6.98 31.22
N THR A 265 6.44 6.62 32.15
CA THR A 265 6.29 6.92 33.58
C THR A 265 6.99 8.26 33.87
N ILE A 266 6.24 9.29 34.27
CA ILE A 266 6.75 10.62 34.60
C ILE A 266 6.50 10.89 36.06
N ASN A 267 7.57 11.24 36.81
CA ASN A 267 7.52 11.47 38.25
C ASN A 267 6.88 10.30 39.03
N GLY A 268 7.13 9.05 38.60
CA GLY A 268 6.59 7.85 39.24
C GLY A 268 5.16 7.49 38.82
N VAL A 269 4.52 8.23 37.93
CA VAL A 269 3.14 8.00 37.47
C VAL A 269 3.14 7.66 35.98
N ASN A 270 2.53 6.51 35.62
CA ASN A 270 2.12 6.22 34.25
C ASN A 270 0.67 6.68 34.08
N ARG A 271 0.46 7.67 33.22
CA ARG A 271 -0.85 8.31 33.05
C ARG A 271 -1.89 7.33 32.48
N TYR A 272 -1.51 6.50 31.52
CA TYR A 272 -2.40 5.52 30.90
C TYR A 272 -2.86 4.47 31.92
N GLU A 273 -1.92 3.88 32.69
CA GLU A 273 -2.22 2.90 33.71
C GLU A 273 -3.09 3.49 34.85
N GLN A 274 -2.77 4.73 35.25
CA GLN A 274 -3.58 5.45 36.25
C GLN A 274 -5.02 5.66 35.78
N ARG A 275 -5.24 6.03 34.52
CA ARG A 275 -6.56 6.22 33.93
C ARG A 275 -7.30 4.88 33.78
N ALA A 276 -6.61 3.84 33.31
CA ALA A 276 -7.17 2.49 33.22
C ALA A 276 -7.66 1.99 34.60
N GLN A 277 -6.83 2.17 35.62
CA GLN A 277 -7.22 1.83 37.00
C GLN A 277 -8.43 2.64 37.47
N ALA A 278 -8.48 3.95 37.17
CA ALA A 278 -9.58 4.82 37.60
C ALA A 278 -10.94 4.44 36.99
N VAL A 279 -10.95 3.90 35.76
CA VAL A 279 -12.17 3.39 35.12
C VAL A 279 -12.41 1.90 35.35
N GLY A 280 -11.51 1.19 36.05
CA GLY A 280 -11.59 -0.24 36.28
C GLY A 280 -11.24 -1.13 35.12
N ALA A 281 -10.52 -0.60 34.12
CA ALA A 281 -10.11 -1.36 32.95
C ALA A 281 -9.00 -2.37 33.26
N THR A 282 -9.06 -3.53 32.59
CA THR A 282 -8.05 -4.59 32.66
C THR A 282 -7.21 -4.56 31.36
N LEU A 283 -5.94 -4.22 31.47
CA LEU A 283 -5.03 -4.15 30.35
C LEU A 283 -4.49 -5.54 29.98
N VAL A 284 -4.39 -5.80 28.68
CA VAL A 284 -3.80 -7.01 28.09
C VAL A 284 -2.88 -6.63 26.96
N ASP A 285 -1.98 -7.52 26.57
CA ASP A 285 -0.98 -7.30 25.53
C ASP A 285 -0.82 -8.49 24.58
N GLY A 286 0.04 -8.33 23.58
CA GLY A 286 0.35 -9.37 22.60
C GLY A 286 -0.84 -9.66 21.67
N ARG A 287 -1.09 -10.96 21.40
CA ARG A 287 -2.22 -11.39 20.55
C ARG A 287 -3.55 -11.40 21.30
N ARG A 288 -3.74 -10.48 22.22
CA ARG A 288 -4.95 -10.35 23.04
C ARG A 288 -5.40 -8.91 23.09
N VAL A 289 -6.69 -8.74 23.12
CA VAL A 289 -7.36 -7.47 23.39
C VAL A 289 -8.44 -7.68 24.44
N ASN A 290 -9.01 -6.61 24.93
CA ASN A 290 -10.06 -6.66 25.94
C ASN A 290 -11.08 -5.55 25.61
N LEU A 291 -12.00 -5.86 24.69
CA LEU A 291 -12.96 -4.92 24.10
C LEU A 291 -14.36 -5.27 24.54
N ASP A 292 -15.10 -4.32 25.10
CA ASP A 292 -16.48 -4.52 25.53
C ASP A 292 -17.51 -4.16 24.45
N ALA A 293 -17.11 -3.53 23.36
CA ALA A 293 -17.94 -3.24 22.21
C ALA A 293 -17.47 -3.96 20.93
N ASP A 294 -18.38 -4.08 19.99
CA ASP A 294 -18.19 -4.80 18.72
C ASP A 294 -17.16 -4.10 17.82
N GLN A 295 -16.19 -4.86 17.30
CA GLN A 295 -15.17 -4.41 16.36
C GLN A 295 -15.51 -4.93 14.96
N ARG A 296 -15.90 -4.02 14.05
CA ARG A 296 -16.34 -4.41 12.72
C ARG A 296 -15.96 -3.37 11.66
N VAL A 297 -15.60 -3.86 10.49
CA VAL A 297 -15.37 -3.07 9.27
C VAL A 297 -16.19 -3.66 8.14
N THR A 298 -16.92 -2.81 7.42
CA THR A 298 -17.62 -3.18 6.20
C THR A 298 -17.13 -2.31 5.05
N VAL A 299 -16.73 -2.95 3.94
CA VAL A 299 -16.34 -2.26 2.71
C VAL A 299 -17.16 -2.80 1.56
N PHE A 300 -17.67 -1.88 0.75
CA PHE A 300 -18.22 -2.17 -0.56
C PHE A 300 -17.48 -1.32 -1.58
N GLN A 301 -17.02 -1.92 -2.67
CA GLN A 301 -16.34 -1.19 -3.72
C GLN A 301 -16.46 -1.85 -5.07
N GLY A 302 -16.33 -1.07 -6.12
CA GLY A 302 -16.38 -1.58 -7.48
C GLY A 302 -16.24 -0.48 -8.51
N GLY A 303 -16.45 -0.86 -9.75
CA GLY A 303 -16.44 0.09 -10.84
C GLY A 303 -16.54 -0.53 -12.20
N THR A 304 -16.43 0.33 -13.19
CA THR A 304 -16.41 -0.07 -14.59
C THR A 304 -15.42 0.80 -15.37
N SER A 305 -14.82 0.22 -16.39
CA SER A 305 -13.99 0.94 -17.34
C SER A 305 -14.19 0.45 -18.76
N LEU A 306 -13.93 1.34 -19.71
CA LEU A 306 -13.96 1.08 -21.14
C LEU A 306 -12.68 1.61 -21.75
N GLU A 307 -11.85 0.72 -22.28
CA GLU A 307 -10.61 1.04 -22.98
C GLU A 307 -10.76 0.72 -24.48
N ALA A 308 -10.57 1.72 -25.31
CA ALA A 308 -10.52 1.59 -26.76
C ALA A 308 -9.11 1.89 -27.25
N ASN A 309 -8.53 0.98 -28.05
CA ASN A 309 -7.26 1.16 -28.73
C ASN A 309 -7.52 1.09 -30.23
N TRP A 310 -7.08 2.12 -30.95
CA TRP A 310 -7.25 2.24 -32.38
C TRP A 310 -5.92 2.54 -33.08
N GLY A 311 -5.44 1.58 -33.87
CA GLY A 311 -4.33 1.73 -34.79
C GLY A 311 -4.76 2.62 -35.95
N LEU A 312 -4.10 3.78 -36.08
CA LEU A 312 -4.33 4.76 -37.15
C LEU A 312 -3.31 4.54 -38.27
N ALA A 313 -3.49 5.28 -39.37
CA ALA A 313 -2.52 5.31 -40.48
C ALA A 313 -1.12 5.62 -39.94
N ASP A 314 -0.09 5.17 -40.66
CA ASP A 314 1.32 5.37 -40.35
C ASP A 314 1.78 4.80 -39.00
N GLY A 315 1.01 3.85 -38.41
CA GLY A 315 1.36 3.14 -37.16
C GLY A 315 1.13 3.92 -35.87
N PHE A 316 0.39 5.03 -35.89
CA PHE A 316 -0.06 5.71 -34.68
C PHE A 316 -1.11 4.88 -33.94
N THR A 317 -1.14 5.01 -32.62
CA THR A 317 -2.18 4.38 -31.78
C THR A 317 -2.90 5.46 -30.98
N LEU A 318 -4.22 5.54 -31.14
CA LEU A 318 -5.11 6.36 -30.31
C LEU A 318 -5.72 5.46 -29.23
N THR A 319 -5.53 5.82 -27.95
CA THR A 319 -6.14 5.13 -26.80
C THR A 319 -7.09 6.05 -26.08
N SER A 320 -8.29 5.57 -25.76
CA SER A 320 -9.27 6.25 -24.93
C SER A 320 -9.66 5.35 -23.75
N ILE A 321 -9.59 5.87 -22.52
CA ILE A 321 -9.96 5.13 -21.30
C ILE A 321 -10.96 5.97 -20.52
N SER A 322 -12.18 5.46 -20.37
CA SER A 322 -13.24 6.04 -19.53
C SER A 322 -13.48 5.14 -18.33
N ALA A 323 -13.54 5.68 -17.13
CA ALA A 323 -13.77 4.87 -15.95
C ALA A 323 -14.65 5.56 -14.91
N TYR A 324 -15.38 4.74 -14.17
CA TYR A 324 -16.10 5.08 -12.96
C TYR A 324 -15.75 4.08 -11.87
N ARG A 325 -15.42 4.59 -10.66
CA ARG A 325 -15.14 3.78 -9.47
C ARG A 325 -15.89 4.34 -8.28
N TRP A 326 -16.23 3.46 -7.33
CA TRP A 326 -16.82 3.85 -6.06
C TRP A 326 -16.30 2.98 -4.92
N TRP A 327 -16.31 3.55 -3.71
CA TRP A 327 -15.84 2.91 -2.49
C TRP A 327 -16.65 3.43 -1.30
N ASP A 328 -17.16 2.51 -0.50
CA ASP A 328 -17.93 2.75 0.71
C ASP A 328 -17.25 2.01 1.88
N PHE A 329 -16.88 2.73 2.92
CA PHE A 329 -16.26 2.20 4.12
C PHE A 329 -17.10 2.57 5.34
N THR A 330 -17.48 1.57 6.15
CA THR A 330 -18.25 1.76 7.38
C THR A 330 -17.62 0.95 8.51
N PRO A 331 -16.98 1.61 9.50
CA PRO A 331 -16.45 0.95 10.68
C PRO A 331 -17.46 0.96 11.83
N ARG A 332 -17.25 0.05 12.77
CA ARG A 332 -17.63 0.14 14.16
C ARG A 332 -16.41 -0.23 14.98
N ASN A 333 -15.90 0.69 15.78
CA ASN A 333 -14.70 0.47 16.57
C ASN A 333 -14.97 0.77 18.03
N ASP A 334 -14.33 -0.03 18.87
CA ASP A 334 -14.19 0.14 20.30
C ASP A 334 -13.06 1.12 20.65
N ASP A 335 -13.00 1.59 21.87
CA ASP A 335 -11.94 2.44 22.43
C ASP A 335 -10.72 1.65 22.94
N GLU A 336 -10.69 0.34 22.72
CA GLU A 336 -9.63 -0.60 23.09
C GLU A 336 -9.60 -0.97 24.60
N LEU A 337 -10.70 -0.74 25.33
CA LEU A 337 -10.85 -1.06 26.74
C LEU A 337 -12.04 -2.02 26.95
N ASN A 338 -12.07 -2.69 28.13
CA ASN A 338 -13.18 -3.57 28.55
C ASN A 338 -14.18 -2.85 29.44
N VAL A 339 -14.28 -1.55 29.33
CA VAL A 339 -15.19 -0.68 30.10
C VAL A 339 -15.67 0.43 29.18
N ASP A 340 -16.91 0.80 29.29
CA ASP A 340 -17.58 1.73 28.38
C ASP A 340 -17.11 3.19 28.56
N VAL A 341 -16.03 3.51 27.88
CA VAL A 341 -15.52 4.89 27.69
C VAL A 341 -16.03 5.48 26.40
N MET A 342 -15.94 4.73 25.30
CA MET A 342 -16.50 5.03 23.99
C MET A 342 -16.96 3.72 23.34
N HIS A 343 -18.24 3.48 23.29
CA HIS A 343 -18.79 2.24 22.72
C HIS A 343 -18.87 2.22 21.20
N ASN A 344 -18.59 3.33 20.53
CA ASN A 344 -18.41 3.38 19.10
C ASN A 344 -17.64 4.64 18.71
N VAL A 345 -16.52 4.48 18.03
CA VAL A 345 -15.71 5.59 17.52
C VAL A 345 -15.20 5.28 16.12
N GLY A 346 -15.21 6.27 15.24
CA GLY A 346 -14.68 6.05 13.93
C GLY A 346 -15.08 7.07 12.88
N GLN A 347 -14.83 6.69 11.65
CA GLN A 347 -15.07 7.54 10.50
C GLN A 347 -15.48 6.67 9.32
N SER A 348 -16.75 6.78 8.91
CA SER A 348 -17.20 6.21 7.65
C SER A 348 -16.82 7.13 6.49
N ALA A 349 -16.66 6.55 5.31
CA ALA A 349 -16.22 7.26 4.14
C ALA A 349 -16.92 6.72 2.88
N ARG A 350 -17.31 7.60 2.00
CA ARG A 350 -17.88 7.30 0.68
C ARG A 350 -17.13 8.09 -0.38
N ASP A 351 -16.64 7.40 -1.39
CA ASP A 351 -15.87 7.98 -2.48
C ASP A 351 -16.45 7.56 -3.83
N LYS A 352 -16.57 8.49 -4.77
CA LYS A 352 -16.94 8.25 -6.17
C LYS A 352 -15.96 8.99 -7.05
N GLN A 353 -15.44 8.34 -8.07
CA GLN A 353 -14.52 8.95 -9.00
C GLN A 353 -14.87 8.63 -10.45
N TYR A 354 -14.58 9.57 -11.32
CA TYR A 354 -14.72 9.50 -12.78
C TYR A 354 -13.39 9.88 -13.40
N SER A 355 -12.99 9.20 -14.46
CA SER A 355 -11.79 9.59 -15.20
C SER A 355 -11.97 9.37 -16.70
N GLN A 356 -11.30 10.23 -17.48
CA GLN A 356 -11.19 10.11 -18.92
C GLN A 356 -9.74 10.39 -19.32
N GLU A 357 -9.10 9.44 -19.99
CA GLU A 357 -7.81 9.62 -20.63
C GLU A 357 -7.97 9.51 -22.15
N LEU A 358 -7.31 10.40 -22.87
CA LEU A 358 -7.14 10.30 -24.31
C LEU A 358 -5.68 10.50 -24.63
N ARG A 359 -5.04 9.54 -25.29
CA ARG A 359 -3.63 9.60 -25.65
C ARG A 359 -3.36 9.14 -27.07
N LEU A 360 -2.42 9.79 -27.72
CA LEU A 360 -1.87 9.42 -29.02
C LEU A 360 -0.42 9.02 -28.86
N ALA A 361 -0.09 7.80 -29.30
CA ALA A 361 1.26 7.28 -29.34
C ALA A 361 1.76 7.20 -30.80
N SER A 362 2.97 7.68 -31.05
CA SER A 362 3.64 7.52 -32.37
C SER A 362 4.07 6.08 -32.57
N PRO A 363 4.33 5.65 -33.82
CA PRO A 363 5.00 4.37 -34.06
C PRO A 363 6.37 4.30 -33.37
N LEU A 364 6.82 3.06 -33.06
CA LEU A 364 8.14 2.79 -32.50
C LEU A 364 9.18 2.57 -33.60
N GLY A 365 10.46 2.78 -33.26
CA GLY A 365 11.59 2.49 -34.14
C GLY A 365 11.95 3.63 -35.09
N GLY A 366 11.33 4.80 -34.96
CA GLY A 366 11.74 6.03 -35.63
C GLY A 366 12.94 6.68 -34.92
N ARG A 367 13.34 7.85 -35.40
CA ARG A 367 14.36 8.70 -34.75
C ARG A 367 13.81 9.36 -33.47
N PHE A 368 12.48 9.49 -33.37
CA PHE A 368 11.79 10.15 -32.31
C PHE A 368 10.42 9.46 -32.04
N ASP A 369 10.26 8.89 -30.88
CA ASP A 369 9.02 8.29 -30.43
C ASP A 369 8.37 9.19 -29.38
N TYR A 370 7.03 9.30 -29.37
CA TYR A 370 6.35 10.13 -28.38
C TYR A 370 4.95 9.63 -28.03
N VAL A 371 4.50 10.03 -26.83
CA VAL A 371 3.13 9.92 -26.37
C VAL A 371 2.67 11.30 -25.93
N VAL A 372 1.49 11.74 -26.40
CA VAL A 372 0.83 12.95 -25.95
C VAL A 372 -0.59 12.63 -25.53
N GLY A 373 -1.14 13.38 -24.57
CA GLY A 373 -2.50 13.11 -24.13
C GLY A 373 -3.10 14.16 -23.23
N GLY A 374 -4.39 13.96 -22.97
CA GLY A 374 -5.19 14.71 -22.01
C GLY A 374 -5.82 13.77 -20.99
N TYR A 375 -6.02 14.27 -19.78
CA TYR A 375 -6.61 13.53 -18.68
C TYR A 375 -7.56 14.40 -17.87
N TYR A 376 -8.72 13.86 -17.59
CA TYR A 376 -9.71 14.43 -16.65
C TYR A 376 -9.91 13.47 -15.49
N PHE A 377 -10.03 14.03 -14.27
CA PHE A 377 -10.36 13.30 -13.07
C PHE A 377 -11.32 14.13 -12.22
N GLY A 378 -12.48 13.55 -11.93
CA GLY A 378 -13.48 14.09 -11.00
C GLY A 378 -13.64 13.15 -9.81
N GLN A 379 -13.72 13.68 -8.59
CA GLN A 379 -13.91 12.90 -7.38
C GLN A 379 -14.85 13.60 -6.42
N GLN A 380 -15.74 12.81 -5.79
CA GLN A 380 -16.63 13.24 -4.71
C GLN A 380 -16.37 12.36 -3.50
N MET A 381 -15.85 12.95 -2.45
CA MET A 381 -15.54 12.27 -1.19
C MET A 381 -16.40 12.87 -0.09
N GLN A 382 -17.04 12.01 0.69
CA GLN A 382 -17.82 12.36 1.87
C GLN A 382 -17.40 11.48 3.03
N ASN A 383 -17.31 12.05 4.23
CA ASN A 383 -17.10 11.30 5.43
C ASN A 383 -18.08 11.70 6.54
N ARG A 384 -18.22 10.79 7.50
CA ARG A 384 -18.94 11.03 8.75
C ARG A 384 -18.05 10.56 9.90
N VAL A 385 -17.60 11.51 10.70
CA VAL A 385 -16.81 11.28 11.93
C VAL A 385 -17.79 11.17 13.09
N PHE A 386 -17.71 10.10 13.86
CA PHE A 386 -18.62 9.91 14.98
C PHE A 386 -17.85 9.44 16.22
N THR A 387 -18.35 9.83 17.39
CA THR A 387 -17.90 9.36 18.69
C THR A 387 -19.12 9.24 19.61
N GLU A 388 -19.36 8.07 20.12
CA GLU A 388 -20.42 7.74 21.09
C GLU A 388 -19.74 7.47 22.42
N TYR A 389 -19.66 8.51 23.27
CA TYR A 389 -19.01 8.42 24.57
C TYR A 389 -19.88 7.64 25.56
N GLY A 390 -19.24 6.75 26.32
CA GLY A 390 -19.85 6.03 27.43
C GLY A 390 -19.84 6.81 28.74
N PRO A 391 -20.38 6.22 29.81
CA PRO A 391 -20.48 6.86 31.12
C PRO A 391 -19.17 7.10 31.84
N LEU A 392 -18.09 6.48 31.40
CA LEU A 392 -16.74 6.60 31.99
C LEU A 392 -15.83 7.57 31.23
N ALA A 393 -16.33 8.25 30.19
CA ALA A 393 -15.54 9.10 29.30
C ALA A 393 -14.82 10.24 30.04
N ASP A 394 -15.47 10.93 30.97
CA ASP A 394 -14.84 12.02 31.71
C ASP A 394 -13.70 11.53 32.61
N THR A 395 -13.87 10.40 33.28
CA THR A 395 -12.81 9.81 34.10
C THR A 395 -11.61 9.41 33.29
N TRP A 396 -11.81 8.77 32.13
CA TRP A 396 -10.76 8.38 31.21
C TRP A 396 -9.99 9.58 30.61
N ASN A 397 -10.73 10.57 30.15
CA ASN A 397 -10.14 11.76 29.55
C ASN A 397 -9.62 12.76 30.60
N GLY A 398 -10.02 12.64 31.86
CA GLY A 398 -9.70 13.59 32.92
C GLY A 398 -10.38 14.93 32.74
N THR A 399 -11.56 14.91 32.21
CA THR A 399 -12.39 16.09 31.98
C THR A 399 -13.35 16.31 33.17
N PRO A 400 -13.89 17.54 33.37
CA PRO A 400 -14.91 17.79 34.39
C PRO A 400 -16.12 16.90 34.18
N GLN A 401 -16.68 16.39 35.26
CA GLN A 401 -17.84 15.50 35.25
C GLN A 401 -19.03 16.06 34.45
N GLY A 402 -19.61 15.22 33.61
CA GLY A 402 -20.70 15.54 32.72
C GLY A 402 -20.26 16.20 31.42
N ALA A 403 -18.96 16.52 31.22
CA ALA A 403 -18.50 17.14 29.99
C ALA A 403 -18.68 16.24 28.76
N LEU A 404 -18.31 14.96 28.88
CA LEU A 404 -18.32 13.99 27.76
C LEU A 404 -19.19 12.75 28.04
N ASN A 405 -19.46 12.40 29.31
CA ASN A 405 -20.22 11.21 29.62
C ASN A 405 -21.56 11.18 28.91
N ASP A 406 -21.85 10.05 28.23
CA ASP A 406 -23.08 9.75 27.50
C ASP A 406 -23.38 10.77 26.35
N VAL A 407 -22.35 11.43 25.83
CA VAL A 407 -22.46 12.43 24.76
C VAL A 407 -22.15 11.79 23.40
N ASN A 408 -23.00 12.01 22.42
CA ASN A 408 -22.77 11.63 21.04
C ASN A 408 -22.39 12.84 20.20
N SER A 409 -21.31 12.69 19.42
CA SER A 409 -20.80 13.70 18.51
C SER A 409 -20.76 13.15 17.08
N VAL A 410 -21.27 13.95 16.12
CA VAL A 410 -21.23 13.62 14.69
C VAL A 410 -20.73 14.82 13.91
N GLY A 411 -19.70 14.57 13.10
CA GLY A 411 -19.17 15.53 12.15
C GLY A 411 -19.29 15.01 10.72
N HIS A 412 -19.34 15.90 9.77
CA HIS A 412 -19.41 15.61 8.34
C HIS A 412 -18.34 16.41 7.59
N GLY A 413 -17.65 15.73 6.70
CA GLY A 413 -16.71 16.34 5.76
C GLY A 413 -17.09 15.98 4.33
N SER A 414 -16.93 16.92 3.43
CA SER A 414 -17.06 16.69 1.99
C SER A 414 -15.95 17.39 1.24
N ILE A 415 -15.50 16.77 0.15
CA ILE A 415 -14.56 17.39 -0.79
C ILE A 415 -14.88 16.92 -2.21
N ASP A 416 -15.12 17.89 -3.09
CA ASP A 416 -15.28 17.69 -4.52
C ASP A 416 -14.01 18.15 -5.23
N THR A 417 -13.48 17.32 -6.11
CA THR A 417 -12.22 17.56 -6.85
C THR A 417 -12.47 17.47 -8.34
N ASP A 418 -12.06 18.49 -9.09
CA ASP A 418 -11.96 18.48 -10.55
C ASP A 418 -10.50 18.73 -10.95
N SER A 419 -9.96 17.89 -11.81
CA SER A 419 -8.57 17.95 -12.24
C SER A 419 -8.47 17.74 -13.74
N PHE A 420 -7.78 18.65 -14.45
CA PHE A 420 -7.52 18.59 -15.88
C PHE A 420 -6.03 18.62 -16.14
N ALA A 421 -5.53 17.75 -16.99
CA ALA A 421 -4.12 17.72 -17.33
C ALA A 421 -3.88 17.48 -18.81
N THR A 422 -2.77 18.05 -19.29
CA THR A 422 -2.17 17.71 -20.58
C THR A 422 -0.75 17.25 -20.34
N PHE A 423 -0.31 16.27 -21.12
CA PHE A 423 1.02 15.70 -20.99
C PHE A 423 1.62 15.30 -22.32
N ALA A 424 2.94 15.30 -22.36
CA ALA A 424 3.72 14.80 -23.48
C ALA A 424 5.02 14.19 -22.95
N GLN A 425 5.42 13.05 -23.52
CA GLN A 425 6.73 12.47 -23.31
C GLN A 425 7.28 11.94 -24.63
N GLY A 426 8.50 12.30 -24.95
CA GLY A 426 9.18 11.85 -26.16
C GLY A 426 10.55 11.28 -25.86
N THR A 427 10.99 10.35 -26.71
CA THR A 427 12.33 9.74 -26.68
C THR A 427 13.01 9.99 -28.00
N TRP A 428 14.15 10.68 -27.96
CA TRP A 428 15.07 10.86 -29.06
C TRP A 428 16.12 9.76 -29.08
N HIS A 429 16.16 8.98 -30.14
CA HIS A 429 17.22 8.00 -30.40
C HIS A 429 18.42 8.76 -31.05
N LEU A 430 19.27 9.36 -30.17
CA LEU A 430 20.41 10.18 -30.57
C LEU A 430 21.43 9.38 -31.39
N THR A 431 21.64 8.14 -30.96
CA THR A 431 22.43 7.11 -31.68
C THR A 431 21.74 5.75 -31.50
N PRO A 432 22.15 4.68 -32.18
CA PRO A 432 21.63 3.34 -31.98
C PRO A 432 21.74 2.83 -30.51
N ARG A 433 22.58 3.49 -29.70
CA ARG A 433 22.85 3.10 -28.28
C ARG A 433 22.53 4.18 -27.25
N LEU A 434 22.14 5.39 -27.68
CA LEU A 434 21.93 6.50 -26.77
C LEU A 434 20.56 7.15 -27.01
N ASP A 435 19.71 7.09 -25.99
CA ASP A 435 18.36 7.62 -26.00
C ASP A 435 18.23 8.77 -24.99
N LEU A 436 17.61 9.88 -25.39
CA LEU A 436 17.23 10.99 -24.54
C LEU A 436 15.71 11.05 -24.46
N SER A 437 15.15 10.83 -23.27
CA SER A 437 13.71 10.96 -22.99
C SER A 437 13.44 12.27 -22.25
N LEU A 438 12.47 13.04 -22.73
CA LEU A 438 11.96 14.25 -22.08
C LEU A 438 10.45 14.14 -21.92
N GLY A 439 9.95 14.52 -20.75
CA GLY A 439 8.53 14.50 -20.44
C GLY A 439 8.09 15.74 -19.68
N LEU A 440 6.87 16.23 -19.98
CA LEU A 440 6.25 17.36 -19.32
C LEU A 440 4.75 17.08 -19.12
N ARG A 441 4.20 17.55 -17.99
CA ARG A 441 2.77 17.54 -17.71
C ARG A 441 2.41 18.80 -16.93
N GLY A 442 1.32 19.46 -17.34
CA GLY A 442 0.65 20.49 -16.57
C GLY A 442 -0.70 19.97 -16.08
N THR A 443 -1.03 20.17 -14.80
CA THR A 443 -2.29 19.76 -14.20
C THR A 443 -2.90 20.95 -13.47
N TYR A 444 -4.11 21.33 -13.85
CA TYR A 444 -4.96 22.29 -13.13
C TYR A 444 -5.95 21.53 -12.25
N GLU A 445 -6.06 21.91 -10.99
CA GLU A 445 -6.97 21.29 -10.05
C GLU A 445 -7.75 22.32 -9.24
N ARG A 446 -9.02 22.03 -9.02
CA ARG A 446 -9.93 22.72 -8.12
C ARG A 446 -10.45 21.73 -7.09
N LYS A 447 -10.39 22.09 -5.81
CA LYS A 447 -11.04 21.37 -4.72
C LYS A 447 -11.98 22.30 -3.99
N GLN A 448 -13.19 21.83 -3.68
CA GLN A 448 -14.17 22.49 -2.84
C GLN A 448 -14.52 21.58 -1.69
N ALA A 449 -14.48 22.09 -0.46
CA ALA A 449 -14.71 21.30 0.73
C ALA A 449 -15.54 22.05 1.76
N ARG A 450 -16.20 21.28 2.63
CA ARG A 450 -16.89 21.78 3.81
C ARG A 450 -16.75 20.78 4.95
N VAL A 451 -16.54 21.27 6.15
CA VAL A 451 -16.45 20.49 7.37
C VAL A 451 -17.46 21.04 8.37
N THR A 452 -18.36 20.20 8.82
CA THR A 452 -19.38 20.58 9.81
C THR A 452 -19.37 19.59 10.98
N ARG A 453 -19.84 20.03 12.12
CA ARG A 453 -20.19 19.18 13.22
C ARG A 453 -21.52 19.62 13.80
N ASP A 454 -22.38 18.64 14.05
CA ASP A 454 -23.68 18.83 14.69
C ASP A 454 -23.52 19.23 16.15
N ALA A 455 -24.56 19.84 16.72
CA ALA A 455 -24.63 20.01 18.16
C ALA A 455 -24.62 18.61 18.85
N PRO A 456 -23.84 18.43 19.91
CA PRO A 456 -23.78 17.15 20.58
C PRO A 456 -25.13 16.77 21.17
N VAL A 457 -25.43 15.46 21.14
CA VAL A 457 -26.68 14.89 21.63
C VAL A 457 -26.38 13.98 22.85
N GLY A 458 -27.26 13.98 23.85
CA GLY A 458 -27.10 13.19 25.07
C GLY A 458 -26.31 13.92 26.16
N GLY A 459 -25.95 13.19 27.20
CA GLY A 459 -25.25 13.69 28.36
C GLY A 459 -26.12 14.60 29.24
N ALA A 460 -25.63 14.85 30.47
CA ALA A 460 -26.29 15.76 31.40
C ALA A 460 -26.17 17.23 30.98
N SER A 461 -27.07 18.08 31.42
CA SER A 461 -26.94 19.52 31.29
C SER A 461 -25.74 20.02 32.09
N VAL A 462 -24.86 20.81 31.48
CA VAL A 462 -23.61 21.27 32.09
C VAL A 462 -23.44 22.77 32.00
N THR A 463 -22.70 23.35 32.95
CA THR A 463 -22.35 24.77 33.02
C THR A 463 -20.85 24.92 33.37
N GLY A 464 -20.32 26.11 33.29
CA GLY A 464 -18.93 26.39 33.70
C GLY A 464 -17.89 25.60 32.91
N ALA A 465 -16.93 24.99 33.61
CA ALA A 465 -15.80 24.28 33.01
C ALA A 465 -16.24 23.06 32.15
N ALA A 466 -17.25 22.28 32.61
CA ALA A 466 -17.76 21.16 31.86
C ALA A 466 -18.41 21.58 30.53
N ALA A 467 -19.18 22.66 30.52
CA ALA A 467 -19.75 23.20 29.30
C ALA A 467 -18.67 23.74 28.34
N ALA A 468 -17.64 24.38 28.84
CA ALA A 468 -16.52 24.85 28.05
C ALA A 468 -15.75 23.72 27.36
N VAL A 469 -15.47 22.63 28.13
CA VAL A 469 -14.82 21.42 27.58
C VAL A 469 -15.72 20.76 26.53
N ARG A 470 -17.01 20.59 26.80
CA ARG A 470 -17.97 20.01 25.83
C ARG A 470 -17.99 20.83 24.55
N GLN A 471 -18.12 22.17 24.65
CA GLN A 471 -18.13 23.04 23.49
C GLN A 471 -16.81 22.96 22.69
N GLY A 472 -15.69 22.95 23.37
CA GLY A 472 -14.37 22.87 22.71
C GLY A 472 -14.15 21.53 21.99
N ARG A 473 -14.53 20.41 22.62
CA ARG A 473 -14.26 19.08 22.07
C ARG A 473 -15.32 18.57 21.09
N VAL A 474 -16.58 18.79 21.37
CA VAL A 474 -17.70 18.21 20.60
C VAL A 474 -18.78 19.20 20.20
N GLY A 475 -18.59 20.52 20.43
CA GLY A 475 -19.56 21.55 20.08
C GLY A 475 -19.77 21.69 18.58
N ALA A 476 -20.93 22.26 18.21
CA ALA A 476 -21.26 22.51 16.81
C ALA A 476 -20.22 23.40 16.11
N TYR A 477 -19.92 23.09 14.86
CA TYR A 477 -18.95 23.80 14.05
C TYR A 477 -19.34 23.76 12.56
N ASP A 478 -19.06 24.83 11.84
CA ASP A 478 -19.18 24.92 10.38
C ASP A 478 -18.00 25.74 9.83
N SER A 479 -17.21 25.12 8.97
CA SER A 479 -16.09 25.80 8.31
C SER A 479 -16.52 26.83 7.27
N GLY A 480 -17.79 26.79 6.83
CA GLY A 480 -18.16 27.38 5.56
C GLY A 480 -17.51 26.66 4.37
N ASP A 481 -17.63 27.23 3.19
CA ASP A 481 -17.08 26.67 1.97
C ASP A 481 -15.58 26.98 1.86
N LEU A 482 -14.76 25.94 1.79
CA LEU A 482 -13.32 25.98 1.59
C LEU A 482 -13.01 25.71 0.12
N SER A 483 -12.08 26.46 -0.45
CA SER A 483 -11.66 26.26 -1.85
C SER A 483 -10.14 26.23 -1.96
N LEU A 484 -9.62 25.27 -2.72
CA LEU A 484 -8.21 25.14 -3.04
C LEU A 484 -8.07 25.05 -4.56
N TYR A 485 -7.24 25.92 -5.12
CA TYR A 485 -6.89 25.92 -6.55
C TYR A 485 -5.39 25.69 -6.66
N SER A 486 -4.98 24.80 -7.54
CA SER A 486 -3.55 24.55 -7.79
C SER A 486 -3.27 24.32 -9.26
N PHE A 487 -2.09 24.75 -9.68
CA PHE A 487 -1.48 24.31 -10.92
C PHE A 487 -0.19 23.58 -10.56
N SER A 488 -0.09 22.34 -10.97
CA SER A 488 1.06 21.49 -10.69
C SER A 488 1.77 21.09 -11.98
N GLU A 489 3.08 21.00 -11.90
CA GLU A 489 3.95 20.64 -12.99
C GLU A 489 4.62 19.30 -12.70
N SER A 490 4.84 18.50 -13.73
CA SER A 490 5.72 17.32 -13.64
C SER A 490 6.65 17.29 -14.83
N ALA A 491 7.90 16.95 -14.58
CA ALA A 491 8.93 16.92 -15.60
C ALA A 491 9.82 15.68 -15.45
N LEU A 492 10.36 15.21 -16.56
CA LEU A 492 11.33 14.13 -16.66
C LEU A 492 12.39 14.46 -17.70
N ALA A 493 13.65 14.24 -17.35
CA ALA A 493 14.75 14.15 -18.30
C ALA A 493 15.55 12.87 -17.97
N SER A 494 15.67 11.96 -18.93
CA SER A 494 16.37 10.69 -18.75
C SER A 494 17.28 10.41 -19.94
N LEU A 495 18.53 10.08 -19.66
CA LEU A 495 19.51 9.64 -20.64
C LEU A 495 19.80 8.16 -20.42
N ALA A 496 19.55 7.33 -21.45
CA ALA A 496 19.75 5.89 -21.43
C ALA A 496 20.83 5.50 -22.44
N TRP A 497 21.82 4.75 -21.98
CA TRP A 497 22.94 4.27 -22.78
C TRP A 497 22.99 2.74 -22.79
N ARG A 498 22.71 2.14 -23.95
CA ARG A 498 22.94 0.71 -24.21
C ARG A 498 24.44 0.50 -24.41
N VAL A 499 25.15 0.17 -23.32
CA VAL A 499 26.59 -0.11 -23.35
C VAL A 499 26.89 -1.25 -24.32
N ASN A 500 26.07 -2.31 -24.24
CA ASN A 500 25.98 -3.43 -25.16
C ASN A 500 24.56 -4.04 -25.07
N ASP A 501 24.31 -5.18 -25.72
CA ASP A 501 23.01 -5.85 -25.73
C ASP A 501 22.59 -6.43 -24.36
N GLN A 502 23.54 -6.55 -23.44
CA GLN A 502 23.30 -7.09 -22.09
C GLN A 502 23.25 -6.03 -20.99
N VAL A 503 23.65 -4.78 -21.27
CA VAL A 503 23.84 -3.74 -20.25
C VAL A 503 23.24 -2.43 -20.71
N LEU A 504 22.23 -1.96 -19.98
CA LEU A 504 21.65 -0.64 -20.06
C LEU A 504 22.06 0.18 -18.83
N ALA A 505 22.75 1.29 -19.01
CA ALA A 505 23.00 2.30 -17.97
C ALA A 505 22.10 3.52 -18.23
N TYR A 506 21.62 4.17 -17.18
CA TYR A 506 20.79 5.36 -17.31
C TYR A 506 20.98 6.33 -16.15
N GLY A 507 20.70 7.60 -16.43
CA GLY A 507 20.57 8.65 -15.42
C GLY A 507 19.32 9.46 -15.68
N SER A 508 18.61 9.87 -14.62
CA SER A 508 17.39 10.65 -14.74
C SER A 508 17.29 11.74 -13.68
N LEU A 509 16.62 12.81 -14.08
CA LEU A 509 16.12 13.87 -13.21
C LEU A 509 14.62 13.95 -13.38
N SER A 510 13.88 13.92 -12.28
CA SER A 510 12.44 14.01 -12.33
C SER A 510 11.88 14.95 -11.27
N HIS A 511 10.77 15.60 -11.63
CA HIS A 511 9.98 16.45 -10.77
C HIS A 511 8.53 15.96 -10.78
N GLY A 512 7.91 15.87 -9.60
CA GLY A 512 6.50 15.50 -9.45
C GLY A 512 5.86 16.22 -8.28
N GLU A 513 4.55 16.37 -8.34
CA GLU A 513 3.79 17.01 -7.28
C GLU A 513 2.65 16.12 -6.77
N LYS A 514 2.34 16.27 -5.48
CA LYS A 514 1.15 15.74 -4.83
C LYS A 514 0.25 16.90 -4.45
N SER A 515 -1.01 16.76 -4.75
CA SER A 515 -2.02 17.78 -4.47
C SER A 515 -2.10 18.14 -3.00
N GLY A 516 -2.41 19.40 -2.73
CA GLY A 516 -2.91 19.83 -1.43
C GLY A 516 -4.30 19.24 -1.15
N GLY A 517 -4.79 19.42 0.06
CA GLY A 517 -6.09 18.91 0.48
C GLY A 517 -6.66 19.64 1.67
N VAL A 518 -7.61 18.99 2.35
CA VAL A 518 -8.31 19.56 3.48
C VAL A 518 -8.35 18.55 4.63
N ASN A 519 -8.12 19.00 5.84
CA ASN A 519 -8.35 18.17 7.01
C ASN A 519 -9.86 18.00 7.25
N LEU A 520 -10.42 16.90 6.75
CA LEU A 520 -11.85 16.57 6.87
C LEU A 520 -12.22 15.88 8.20
N SER A 521 -11.24 15.54 9.02
CA SER A 521 -11.43 14.75 10.25
C SER A 521 -11.17 15.61 11.48
N VAL A 522 -11.94 16.65 11.68
CA VAL A 522 -11.74 17.60 12.76
C VAL A 522 -12.44 17.12 14.03
N ALA A 523 -11.67 16.73 15.03
CA ALA A 523 -12.19 16.35 16.34
C ALA A 523 -12.64 17.57 17.17
N SER A 524 -12.09 18.77 16.95
CA SER A 524 -12.50 20.03 17.60
C SER A 524 -12.48 21.18 16.59
N ALA A 525 -13.26 22.23 16.82
CA ALA A 525 -13.19 23.44 15.98
C ALA A 525 -11.74 23.97 15.96
N PRO A 526 -11.17 24.25 14.79
CA PRO A 526 -9.79 24.73 14.68
C PRO A 526 -9.64 26.12 15.31
N VAL A 527 -8.76 26.24 16.29
CA VAL A 527 -8.50 27.50 17.01
C VAL A 527 -7.96 28.60 16.08
N ALA A 528 -7.19 28.20 15.07
CA ALA A 528 -6.61 29.12 14.07
C ALA A 528 -7.57 29.49 12.92
N GLY A 529 -8.85 29.10 13.01
CA GLY A 529 -9.85 29.36 11.99
C GLY A 529 -9.92 28.31 10.88
N ALA A 530 -10.91 28.44 9.98
CA ALA A 530 -11.23 27.45 8.95
C ALA A 530 -10.09 27.26 7.93
N ASP A 531 -9.33 28.30 7.60
CA ASP A 531 -8.20 28.22 6.65
C ASP A 531 -7.09 27.30 7.12
N SER A 532 -6.96 27.05 8.44
CA SER A 532 -6.01 26.10 8.99
C SER A 532 -6.31 24.62 8.67
N LEU A 533 -7.49 24.36 8.11
CA LEU A 533 -7.85 23.05 7.57
C LEU A 533 -7.23 22.78 6.20
N LEU A 534 -6.75 23.81 5.50
CA LEU A 534 -6.13 23.70 4.19
C LEU A 534 -4.70 23.17 4.33
N ILE A 535 -4.37 22.14 3.56
CA ILE A 535 -3.05 21.51 3.51
C ILE A 535 -2.41 21.80 2.16
N GLY A 536 -1.19 22.32 2.19
CA GLY A 536 -0.43 22.65 0.98
C GLY A 536 0.01 21.41 0.19
N SER A 537 0.40 21.61 -1.07
CA SER A 537 0.94 20.56 -1.95
C SER A 537 2.35 20.10 -1.51
N GLU A 538 2.72 18.86 -1.89
CA GLU A 538 4.10 18.38 -1.82
C GLU A 538 4.77 18.48 -3.20
N ARG A 539 6.09 18.76 -3.21
CA ARG A 539 6.92 18.80 -4.42
C ARG A 539 8.13 17.91 -4.24
N ALA A 540 8.28 16.91 -5.10
CA ALA A 540 9.40 15.99 -5.09
C ALA A 540 10.35 16.28 -6.25
N ASN A 541 11.64 16.40 -5.95
CA ASN A 541 12.73 16.45 -6.91
C ASN A 541 13.60 15.22 -6.70
N ASP A 542 13.92 14.51 -7.77
CA ASP A 542 14.62 13.25 -7.73
C ASP A 542 15.74 13.19 -8.77
N ALA A 543 16.86 12.60 -8.37
CA ALA A 543 17.98 12.29 -9.23
C ALA A 543 18.36 10.81 -9.06
N GLU A 544 18.50 10.11 -10.17
CA GLU A 544 18.77 8.68 -10.19
C GLU A 544 19.91 8.30 -11.15
N LEU A 545 20.64 7.26 -10.77
CA LEU A 545 21.59 6.56 -11.63
C LEU A 545 21.33 5.05 -11.53
N GLY A 546 21.08 4.41 -12.65
CA GLY A 546 20.75 2.99 -12.66
C GLY A 546 21.49 2.19 -13.73
N ILE A 547 21.58 0.91 -13.47
CA ILE A 547 22.09 -0.09 -14.40
C ILE A 547 21.16 -1.29 -14.40
N LYS A 548 20.84 -1.77 -15.61
CA LYS A 548 20.10 -3.01 -15.84
C LYS A 548 20.96 -3.96 -16.65
N THR A 549 21.03 -5.20 -16.19
CA THR A 549 21.87 -6.20 -16.87
C THR A 549 21.14 -7.52 -17.07
N THR A 550 21.45 -8.19 -18.18
CA THR A 550 21.01 -9.54 -18.49
C THR A 550 22.25 -10.36 -18.88
N LEU A 551 22.75 -11.12 -17.93
CA LEU A 551 24.05 -11.79 -17.97
C LEU A 551 23.91 -13.32 -18.06
N LEU A 552 25.04 -14.03 -18.23
CA LEU A 552 25.12 -15.49 -18.23
C LEU A 552 24.13 -16.13 -19.23
N ASP A 553 24.16 -15.67 -20.48
CA ASP A 553 23.26 -16.11 -21.54
C ASP A 553 21.78 -15.99 -21.14
N GLN A 554 21.38 -14.82 -20.66
CA GLN A 554 20.04 -14.47 -20.22
C GLN A 554 19.51 -15.24 -19.00
N ARG A 555 20.40 -15.87 -18.21
CA ARG A 555 20.04 -16.60 -16.99
C ARG A 555 20.10 -15.74 -15.73
N LEU A 556 20.79 -14.60 -15.74
CA LEU A 556 20.91 -13.71 -14.60
C LEU A 556 20.49 -12.30 -15.02
N GLN A 557 19.44 -11.79 -14.39
CA GLN A 557 19.12 -10.37 -14.35
C GLN A 557 19.64 -9.77 -13.05
N LEU A 558 20.39 -8.69 -13.14
CA LEU A 558 20.93 -7.97 -11.99
C LEU A 558 20.81 -6.47 -12.29
N ASN A 559 19.93 -5.80 -11.55
CA ASN A 559 19.64 -4.39 -11.70
C ASN A 559 19.98 -3.66 -10.40
N ALA A 560 20.63 -2.51 -10.51
CA ALA A 560 20.97 -1.67 -9.37
C ALA A 560 20.60 -0.22 -9.65
N ASN A 561 20.18 0.50 -8.63
CA ASN A 561 19.78 1.89 -8.72
C ASN A 561 20.23 2.68 -7.50
N LEU A 562 20.81 3.86 -7.73
CA LEU A 562 21.11 4.89 -6.74
C LEU A 562 20.10 6.02 -6.92
N PHE A 563 19.53 6.50 -5.82
CA PHE A 563 18.54 7.58 -5.87
C PHE A 563 18.76 8.62 -4.77
N TRP A 564 18.31 9.85 -5.07
CA TRP A 564 18.33 10.98 -4.17
C TRP A 564 17.10 11.85 -4.42
N THR A 565 16.12 11.74 -3.52
CA THR A 565 14.86 12.46 -3.60
C THR A 565 14.76 13.47 -2.46
N ILE A 566 14.33 14.70 -2.77
CA ILE A 566 13.95 15.74 -1.79
C ILE A 566 12.49 16.07 -2.00
N VAL A 567 11.72 16.01 -0.93
CA VAL A 567 10.30 16.37 -0.91
C VAL A 567 10.13 17.62 -0.05
N HIS A 568 9.61 18.70 -0.62
CA HIS A 568 9.24 19.93 0.07
C HIS A 568 7.75 19.93 0.40
N GLY A 569 7.40 20.51 1.55
CA GLY A 569 6.00 20.57 2.00
C GLY A 569 5.41 19.19 2.32
N TYR A 570 6.23 18.26 2.83
CA TYR A 570 5.82 16.87 3.09
C TYR A 570 4.58 16.81 3.97
N GLN A 571 3.52 16.19 3.47
CA GLN A 571 2.25 16.05 4.18
C GLN A 571 2.33 14.88 5.16
N THR A 572 1.94 15.11 6.41
CA THR A 572 1.98 14.08 7.46
C THR A 572 0.80 14.22 8.42
N ASN A 573 0.44 13.11 9.06
CA ASN A 573 -0.44 13.13 10.22
C ASN A 573 0.39 13.46 11.47
N ALA A 574 -0.19 14.24 12.36
CA ALA A 574 0.32 14.50 13.68
C ALA A 574 -0.73 14.15 14.74
N TYR A 575 -0.30 13.94 15.97
CA TYR A 575 -1.19 13.68 17.09
C TYR A 575 -0.91 14.69 18.21
N ASP A 576 -1.96 15.33 18.69
CA ASP A 576 -1.90 16.28 19.81
C ASP A 576 -2.34 15.55 21.09
N ASP A 577 -1.38 15.19 21.94
CA ASP A 577 -1.62 14.52 23.22
C ASP A 577 -2.38 15.39 24.23
N ALA A 578 -2.33 16.71 24.10
CA ALA A 578 -3.06 17.61 24.99
C ALA A 578 -4.56 17.63 24.68
N ASN A 579 -4.91 17.62 23.38
CA ASN A 579 -6.28 17.64 22.89
C ASN A 579 -6.80 16.26 22.50
N LEU A 580 -5.97 15.21 22.54
CA LEU A 580 -6.27 13.83 22.15
C LEU A 580 -6.85 13.72 20.74
N THR A 581 -6.22 14.43 19.79
CA THR A 581 -6.71 14.51 18.41
C THR A 581 -5.60 14.37 17.39
N SER A 582 -5.92 13.69 16.28
CA SER A 582 -5.06 13.67 15.10
C SER A 582 -5.39 14.83 14.18
N TYR A 583 -4.38 15.42 13.59
CA TYR A 583 -4.53 16.47 12.59
C TYR A 583 -3.52 16.30 11.45
N LEU A 584 -3.82 16.93 10.32
CA LEU A 584 -2.92 16.98 9.17
C LEU A 584 -2.09 18.24 9.21
N THR A 585 -0.84 18.11 8.75
CA THR A 585 0.07 19.25 8.62
C THR A 585 1.06 19.01 7.47
N ASN A 586 1.70 20.09 7.01
CA ASN A 586 2.89 19.98 6.18
C ASN A 586 4.12 20.03 7.10
N ALA A 587 4.89 18.94 7.19
CA ALA A 587 6.27 19.01 7.64
C ALA A 587 7.08 19.81 6.61
N GLY A 588 8.21 20.39 7.00
CA GLY A 588 9.02 21.22 6.11
C GLY A 588 9.52 20.44 4.89
N SER A 589 10.62 19.73 5.04
CA SER A 589 11.22 18.96 3.94
C SER A 589 11.69 17.59 4.40
N VAL A 590 11.63 16.61 3.50
CA VAL A 590 12.12 15.24 3.71
C VAL A 590 13.12 14.90 2.60
N ARG A 591 14.20 14.20 2.96
CA ARG A 591 15.12 13.58 2.03
C ARG A 591 15.01 12.07 2.12
N SER A 592 14.88 11.40 0.98
CA SER A 592 15.05 9.96 0.83
C SER A 592 16.18 9.68 -0.14
N ARG A 593 17.19 8.91 0.27
CA ARG A 593 18.31 8.51 -0.60
C ARG A 593 18.69 7.07 -0.31
N GLY A 594 19.23 6.39 -1.31
CA GLY A 594 19.57 5.00 -1.09
C GLY A 594 20.12 4.26 -2.29
N LEU A 595 20.27 2.96 -2.08
CA LEU A 595 20.67 1.96 -3.07
C LEU A 595 19.61 0.87 -3.10
N GLU A 596 19.22 0.46 -4.30
CA GLU A 596 18.31 -0.66 -4.55
C GLU A 596 18.99 -1.69 -5.42
N LEU A 597 18.67 -2.96 -5.15
CA LEU A 597 19.15 -4.11 -5.91
C LEU A 597 17.97 -5.04 -6.19
N ASP A 598 17.78 -5.39 -7.45
CA ASP A 598 16.83 -6.42 -7.89
C ASP A 598 17.59 -7.48 -8.71
N SER A 599 17.47 -8.75 -8.33
CA SER A 599 18.16 -9.83 -9.01
C SER A 599 17.28 -11.07 -9.11
N THR A 600 17.32 -11.70 -10.29
CA THR A 600 16.75 -13.03 -10.54
C THR A 600 17.78 -13.86 -11.30
N TRP A 601 18.08 -15.03 -10.77
CA TRP A 601 19.06 -15.94 -11.33
C TRP A 601 18.48 -17.33 -11.54
N ARG A 602 18.41 -17.77 -12.79
CA ARG A 602 18.11 -19.15 -13.14
C ARG A 602 19.40 -19.98 -13.12
N VAL A 603 19.67 -20.60 -11.97
CA VAL A 603 20.93 -21.32 -11.72
C VAL A 603 21.00 -22.59 -12.55
N SER A 604 19.86 -23.31 -12.65
CA SER A 604 19.71 -24.53 -13.43
C SER A 604 18.29 -24.63 -14.03
N ARG A 605 17.98 -25.72 -14.73
CA ARG A 605 16.62 -25.96 -15.24
C ARG A 605 15.57 -25.93 -14.12
N GLY A 606 15.88 -26.48 -12.95
CA GLY A 606 14.96 -26.55 -11.81
C GLY A 606 15.11 -25.42 -10.81
N LEU A 607 16.28 -24.75 -10.68
CA LEU A 607 16.56 -23.78 -9.60
C LEU A 607 16.54 -22.34 -10.08
N THR A 608 15.64 -21.57 -9.49
CA THR A 608 15.59 -20.11 -9.62
C THR A 608 15.79 -19.47 -8.25
N LEU A 609 16.68 -18.47 -8.17
CA LEU A 609 16.95 -17.66 -7.00
C LEU A 609 16.58 -16.20 -7.29
N SER A 610 16.03 -15.49 -6.31
CA SER A 610 15.88 -14.03 -6.37
C SER A 610 16.46 -13.42 -5.10
N LEU A 611 17.22 -12.34 -5.27
CA LEU A 611 17.76 -11.54 -4.18
C LEU A 611 17.44 -10.07 -4.46
N ASN A 612 16.59 -9.49 -3.63
CA ASN A 612 16.17 -8.10 -3.73
C ASN A 612 16.49 -7.40 -2.42
N GLY A 613 16.95 -6.16 -2.48
CA GLY A 613 17.30 -5.42 -1.27
C GLY A 613 17.29 -3.92 -1.47
N SER A 614 17.15 -3.21 -0.37
CA SER A 614 17.30 -1.76 -0.36
C SER A 614 17.98 -1.27 0.91
N TRP A 615 18.81 -0.25 0.73
CA TRP A 615 19.28 0.61 1.79
C TRP A 615 18.69 2.00 1.60
N ASN A 616 17.95 2.51 2.60
CA ASN A 616 17.25 3.78 2.56
C ASN A 616 17.67 4.65 3.75
N ASP A 617 18.11 5.89 3.52
CA ASP A 617 18.30 6.93 4.53
C ASP A 617 17.24 8.01 4.32
N VAL A 618 16.16 7.93 5.11
CA VAL A 618 14.98 8.80 4.98
C VAL A 618 14.85 9.66 6.23
N ARG A 619 14.99 11.00 6.06
CA ARG A 619 15.01 11.93 7.18
C ARG A 619 14.25 13.21 6.91
N TYR A 620 13.65 13.76 7.95
CA TYR A 620 13.24 15.17 7.94
C TYR A 620 14.47 16.05 7.80
N LEU A 621 14.50 16.91 6.79
CA LEU A 621 15.49 17.97 6.66
C LEU A 621 15.11 19.20 7.52
N SER A 622 13.80 19.45 7.64
CA SER A 622 13.22 20.45 8.52
C SER A 622 11.84 20.00 8.99
N TYR A 623 11.60 20.00 10.28
CA TYR A 623 10.31 19.76 10.92
C TYR A 623 10.32 20.30 12.34
N ASP A 624 10.28 21.64 12.47
CA ASP A 624 10.44 22.40 13.71
C ASP A 624 9.14 22.60 14.49
N ASN A 625 7.99 22.24 13.91
CA ASN A 625 6.66 22.29 14.53
C ASN A 625 6.03 20.89 14.67
N ALA A 626 6.84 19.88 14.89
CA ALA A 626 6.41 18.50 15.03
C ALA A 626 5.69 18.24 16.36
N PRO A 627 4.82 17.20 16.45
CA PRO A 627 4.29 16.74 17.72
C PRO A 627 5.44 16.28 18.63
N CYS A 628 5.33 16.60 19.92
CA CYS A 628 6.29 16.08 20.90
C CYS A 628 5.97 14.64 21.25
N PRO A 629 6.97 13.75 21.45
CA PRO A 629 6.74 12.42 21.95
C PRO A 629 6.12 12.45 23.35
N ALA A 630 5.30 11.45 23.68
CA ALA A 630 4.55 11.38 24.94
C ALA A 630 5.47 11.57 26.18
N GLU A 631 6.70 11.07 26.15
CA GLU A 631 7.70 11.26 27.20
C GLU A 631 8.16 12.72 27.40
N VAL A 632 7.83 13.60 26.48
CA VAL A 632 8.05 15.06 26.56
C VAL A 632 6.71 15.78 26.77
N ALA A 633 5.71 15.50 25.92
CA ALA A 633 4.42 16.18 25.91
C ALA A 633 3.66 16.11 27.25
N LEU A 634 3.81 15.01 27.98
CA LEU A 634 3.12 14.79 29.27
C LEU A 634 3.85 15.40 30.48
N ARG A 635 4.98 16.09 30.29
CA ARG A 635 5.70 16.77 31.40
C ARG A 635 5.08 18.13 31.69
N PRO A 636 5.09 18.56 32.96
CA PRO A 636 4.75 19.94 33.30
C PRO A 636 5.66 20.94 32.57
N GLY A 637 5.08 21.92 31.87
CA GLY A 637 5.84 22.90 31.12
C GLY A 637 6.41 22.38 29.79
N ALA A 638 5.88 21.30 29.26
CA ALA A 638 6.27 20.80 27.93
C ALA A 638 6.09 21.88 26.85
N PRO A 639 6.98 21.91 25.82
CA PRO A 639 6.78 22.79 24.69
C PRO A 639 5.54 22.38 23.89
N ALA A 640 4.91 23.36 23.21
CA ALA A 640 3.75 23.11 22.35
C ALA A 640 4.09 22.32 21.07
N ALA A 641 5.35 22.37 20.64
CA ALA A 641 5.89 21.65 19.50
C ALA A 641 7.35 21.26 19.73
N CYS A 642 7.80 20.23 19.07
CA CYS A 642 9.17 19.73 19.10
C CYS A 642 9.83 19.86 17.72
N ASP A 643 11.17 19.85 17.68
CA ASP A 643 11.93 19.83 16.43
C ASP A 643 12.40 18.40 16.14
N LEU A 644 11.89 17.83 15.03
CA LEU A 644 12.29 16.53 14.51
C LEU A 644 13.22 16.63 13.29
N SER A 645 13.82 17.80 13.03
CA SER A 645 14.81 17.97 11.97
C SER A 645 16.00 17.03 12.18
N GLY A 646 16.41 16.31 11.14
CA GLY A 646 17.44 15.27 11.20
C GLY A 646 16.98 13.89 11.67
N HIS A 647 15.77 13.75 12.21
CA HIS A 647 15.18 12.47 12.64
C HIS A 647 14.70 11.63 11.47
N ASN A 648 14.53 10.32 11.68
CA ASN A 648 14.04 9.39 10.67
C ASN A 648 12.54 9.58 10.45
N VAL A 649 12.10 9.35 9.21
CA VAL A 649 10.67 9.37 8.87
C VAL A 649 9.99 8.09 9.35
N VAL A 650 8.75 8.22 9.82
CA VAL A 650 7.92 7.10 10.33
C VAL A 650 7.78 5.97 9.29
N GLY A 651 7.90 4.72 9.74
CA GLY A 651 7.75 3.51 8.92
C GLY A 651 8.88 3.23 7.92
N ALA A 652 9.88 4.11 7.80
CA ALA A 652 11.00 3.96 6.89
C ALA A 652 12.09 3.05 7.47
N ALA A 653 12.04 1.75 7.17
CA ALA A 653 13.11 0.83 7.52
C ALA A 653 14.37 1.14 6.72
N LYS A 654 15.54 1.21 7.41
CA LYS A 654 16.81 1.56 6.79
C LYS A 654 17.34 0.46 5.87
N TRP A 655 17.13 -0.80 6.22
CA TRP A 655 17.56 -1.96 5.47
C TRP A 655 16.38 -2.90 5.27
N ILE A 656 16.18 -3.35 4.04
CA ILE A 656 15.19 -4.36 3.69
C ILE A 656 15.86 -5.36 2.74
N ALA A 657 15.60 -6.65 2.95
CA ALA A 657 16.06 -7.71 2.08
C ALA A 657 14.99 -8.77 1.89
N ASN A 658 14.73 -9.15 0.66
CA ASN A 658 13.79 -10.19 0.27
C ASN A 658 14.51 -11.18 -0.63
N THR A 659 14.54 -12.44 -0.24
CA THR A 659 15.19 -13.50 -0.99
C THR A 659 14.20 -14.63 -1.21
N SER A 660 14.14 -15.17 -2.41
CA SER A 660 13.36 -16.37 -2.69
C SER A 660 14.19 -17.42 -3.43
N ALA A 661 13.84 -18.66 -3.19
CA ALA A 661 14.37 -19.83 -3.89
C ALA A 661 13.22 -20.73 -4.31
N SER A 662 13.21 -21.15 -5.56
CA SER A 662 12.27 -22.10 -6.12
C SER A 662 13.04 -23.22 -6.78
N TYR A 663 12.74 -24.45 -6.41
CA TYR A 663 13.30 -25.63 -7.03
C TYR A 663 12.21 -26.59 -7.49
N GLN A 664 12.28 -27.01 -8.74
CA GLN A 664 11.35 -27.94 -9.38
C GLN A 664 12.13 -29.12 -9.95
N TRP A 665 11.56 -30.31 -9.82
CA TRP A 665 12.04 -31.54 -10.45
C TRP A 665 11.09 -31.93 -11.59
N ASP A 666 11.65 -32.41 -12.68
CA ASP A 666 10.89 -33.07 -13.74
C ASP A 666 11.12 -34.58 -13.59
N LEU A 667 10.06 -35.35 -13.29
CA LEU A 667 10.12 -36.80 -13.15
C LEU A 667 9.69 -37.49 -14.45
N ASP A 668 10.21 -38.67 -14.72
CA ASP A 668 9.93 -39.43 -15.94
C ASP A 668 8.44 -39.80 -16.12
N ASN A 669 7.67 -39.78 -15.03
CA ASN A 669 6.23 -40.03 -15.05
C ASN A 669 5.36 -38.79 -15.31
N GLY A 670 5.96 -37.66 -15.67
CA GLY A 670 5.30 -36.38 -15.93
C GLY A 670 4.93 -35.59 -14.69
N LEU A 671 5.21 -36.08 -13.49
CA LEU A 671 5.02 -35.31 -12.25
C LEU A 671 6.16 -34.31 -12.05
N GLN A 672 5.81 -33.14 -11.53
CA GLN A 672 6.74 -32.04 -11.25
C GLN A 672 6.64 -31.63 -9.78
N PRO A 673 7.33 -32.35 -8.87
CA PRO A 673 7.48 -31.89 -7.49
C PRO A 673 8.23 -30.55 -7.44
N TYR A 674 7.89 -29.70 -6.47
CA TYR A 674 8.57 -28.44 -6.26
C TYR A 674 8.64 -28.05 -4.79
N VAL A 675 9.62 -27.20 -4.46
CA VAL A 675 9.69 -26.49 -3.18
C VAL A 675 9.99 -25.02 -3.43
N ASN A 676 9.34 -24.14 -2.64
CA ASN A 676 9.62 -22.72 -2.65
C ASN A 676 9.91 -22.24 -1.23
N GLY A 677 10.84 -21.31 -1.12
CA GLY A 677 11.14 -20.61 0.11
C GLY A 677 11.23 -19.11 -0.14
N ASN A 678 10.68 -18.32 0.77
CA ASN A 678 10.82 -16.87 0.78
C ASN A 678 11.32 -16.42 2.15
N TYR A 679 12.31 -15.53 2.16
CA TYR A 679 12.82 -14.85 3.35
C TYR A 679 12.66 -13.35 3.15
N ALA A 680 11.90 -12.70 4.01
CA ALA A 680 11.67 -11.26 4.00
C ALA A 680 12.16 -10.68 5.34
N TRP A 681 13.15 -9.79 5.29
CA TRP A 681 13.71 -9.12 6.45
C TRP A 681 13.68 -7.61 6.32
N ARG A 682 13.40 -6.93 7.43
CA ARG A 682 13.52 -5.48 7.56
C ARG A 682 14.12 -5.08 8.90
N SER A 683 14.90 -3.99 8.87
CA SER A 683 15.46 -3.42 10.09
C SER A 683 14.39 -2.68 10.90
N GLN A 684 14.75 -2.28 12.12
CA GLN A 684 13.95 -1.38 12.96
C GLN A 684 13.57 -0.10 12.20
N ALA A 685 12.36 0.43 12.50
CA ALA A 685 11.86 1.70 11.99
C ALA A 685 11.16 2.50 13.10
N VAL A 686 11.01 3.80 12.90
CA VAL A 686 10.18 4.68 13.74
C VAL A 686 8.71 4.27 13.56
N GLY A 687 7.97 4.11 14.65
CA GLY A 687 6.59 3.62 14.60
C GLY A 687 5.54 4.71 14.54
N THR A 688 5.81 5.89 15.12
CA THR A 688 4.88 7.04 15.17
C THR A 688 5.58 8.34 14.79
N VAL A 689 4.82 9.33 14.31
CA VAL A 689 5.39 10.59 13.76
C VAL A 689 6.15 11.41 14.81
N ASP A 690 5.78 11.30 16.08
CA ASP A 690 6.44 11.96 17.21
C ASP A 690 7.83 11.41 17.56
N ASP A 691 8.28 10.35 16.85
CA ASP A 691 9.55 9.62 17.07
C ASP A 691 9.79 9.21 18.52
N SER A 692 8.72 8.81 19.22
CA SER A 692 8.85 8.30 20.58
C SER A 692 9.75 7.06 20.63
N ARG A 693 10.68 7.03 21.57
CA ARG A 693 11.49 5.84 21.84
C ARG A 693 10.67 4.65 22.38
N LEU A 694 9.44 4.89 22.85
CA LEU A 694 8.50 3.88 23.33
C LEU A 694 7.64 3.31 22.20
N ALA A 695 7.74 3.88 20.99
CA ALA A 695 6.98 3.50 19.80
C ALA A 695 7.91 3.13 18.62
N GLN A 696 8.99 2.42 18.89
CA GLN A 696 9.88 1.93 17.83
C GLN A 696 9.40 0.56 17.34
N LEU A 697 9.18 0.42 16.03
CA LEU A 697 8.89 -0.86 15.38
C LEU A 697 10.18 -1.73 15.36
N PRO A 698 10.22 -2.86 16.08
CA PRO A 698 11.39 -3.72 16.04
C PRO A 698 11.60 -4.32 14.65
N GLY A 699 12.87 -4.53 14.27
CA GLY A 699 13.19 -5.28 13.06
C GLY A 699 12.75 -6.75 13.16
N TYR A 700 12.34 -7.32 12.04
CA TYR A 700 11.89 -8.71 12.00
C TYR A 700 12.24 -9.39 10.69
N ALA A 701 12.22 -10.73 10.72
CA ALA A 701 12.32 -11.58 9.55
C ALA A 701 11.14 -12.55 9.50
N LEU A 702 10.63 -12.80 8.31
CA LEU A 702 9.60 -13.80 8.03
C LEU A 702 10.17 -14.84 7.07
N VAL A 703 9.86 -16.10 7.32
CA VAL A 703 10.16 -17.22 6.40
C VAL A 703 8.85 -17.86 6.00
N ASN A 704 8.62 -17.94 4.69
CA ASN A 704 7.48 -18.66 4.14
C ASN A 704 8.00 -19.81 3.28
N LEU A 705 7.37 -20.97 3.40
CA LEU A 705 7.75 -22.19 2.72
C LEU A 705 6.54 -22.79 2.02
N SER A 706 6.75 -23.42 0.86
CA SER A 706 5.73 -24.28 0.24
C SER A 706 6.38 -25.46 -0.47
N ALA A 707 5.68 -26.56 -0.51
CA ALA A 707 6.06 -27.75 -1.27
C ALA A 707 4.82 -28.34 -1.94
N GLY A 708 4.95 -28.76 -3.18
CA GLY A 708 3.82 -29.29 -3.94
C GLY A 708 4.24 -30.18 -5.07
N VAL A 709 3.23 -30.69 -5.77
CA VAL A 709 3.38 -31.52 -6.97
C VAL A 709 2.40 -31.01 -8.02
N ARG A 710 2.91 -30.87 -9.24
CA ARG A 710 2.12 -30.58 -10.44
C ARG A 710 2.10 -31.83 -11.33
N GLY A 711 1.02 -31.94 -12.09
CA GLY A 711 0.90 -33.00 -13.09
C GLY A 711 -0.19 -32.65 -14.10
N ASP A 712 -0.11 -33.28 -15.25
CA ASP A 712 -1.10 -33.08 -16.31
C ASP A 712 -2.32 -34.00 -16.08
N TRP A 713 -3.53 -33.46 -16.38
CA TRP A 713 -4.76 -34.21 -16.37
C TRP A 713 -5.72 -33.70 -17.47
N GLY A 714 -6.07 -34.55 -18.42
CA GLY A 714 -6.86 -34.15 -19.57
C GLY A 714 -6.13 -33.11 -20.43
N GLN A 715 -6.72 -31.94 -20.60
CA GLN A 715 -6.14 -30.82 -21.35
C GLN A 715 -5.52 -29.76 -20.42
N GLY A 716 -5.50 -30.01 -19.11
CA GLY A 716 -5.04 -29.05 -18.12
C GLY A 716 -3.99 -29.61 -17.17
N GLN A 717 -3.56 -28.76 -16.27
CA GLN A 717 -2.57 -29.06 -15.24
C GLN A 717 -3.18 -28.90 -13.84
N TRP A 718 -2.96 -29.88 -12.98
CA TRP A 718 -3.29 -29.78 -11.55
C TRP A 718 -2.05 -29.48 -10.72
N ASP A 719 -2.25 -28.78 -9.60
CA ASP A 719 -1.25 -28.47 -8.58
C ASP A 719 -1.84 -28.74 -7.20
N VAL A 720 -1.13 -29.48 -6.36
CA VAL A 720 -1.46 -29.65 -4.94
C VAL A 720 -0.26 -29.31 -4.11
N SER A 721 -0.45 -28.43 -3.12
CA SER A 721 0.65 -27.94 -2.29
C SER A 721 0.28 -27.81 -0.81
N LEU A 722 1.29 -27.99 0.03
CA LEU A 722 1.31 -27.57 1.43
C LEU A 722 2.12 -26.28 1.53
N TRP A 723 1.68 -25.38 2.43
CA TRP A 723 2.38 -24.12 2.65
C TRP A 723 2.40 -23.73 4.12
N LEU A 724 3.43 -22.99 4.50
CA LEU A 724 3.68 -22.53 5.86
C LEU A 724 4.10 -21.06 5.79
N LYS A 725 3.25 -20.14 6.20
CA LYS A 725 3.59 -18.71 6.36
C LYS A 725 4.12 -18.45 7.75
N ASN A 726 5.06 -17.48 7.86
CA ASN A 726 5.71 -17.12 9.14
C ASN A 726 6.18 -18.36 9.94
N ALA A 727 6.99 -19.22 9.31
CA ALA A 727 7.36 -20.55 9.81
C ALA A 727 7.88 -20.56 11.25
N PHE A 728 8.52 -19.47 11.70
CA PHE A 728 9.10 -19.34 13.05
C PHE A 728 8.17 -18.66 14.05
N ASP A 729 6.89 -18.46 13.71
CA ASP A 729 5.87 -17.80 14.54
C ASP A 729 6.33 -16.45 15.12
N LYS A 730 7.01 -15.67 14.30
CA LYS A 730 7.49 -14.35 14.72
C LYS A 730 6.31 -13.44 15.01
N THR A 731 6.18 -12.97 16.26
CA THR A 731 5.26 -11.88 16.60
C THR A 731 5.89 -10.55 16.16
N TYR A 732 5.15 -9.78 15.38
CA TYR A 732 5.59 -8.48 14.86
C TYR A 732 4.40 -7.54 14.68
N TYR A 733 4.68 -6.24 14.71
CA TYR A 733 3.69 -5.21 14.42
C TYR A 733 3.92 -4.65 13.02
N THR A 734 2.84 -4.41 12.30
CA THR A 734 2.88 -3.84 10.94
C THR A 734 2.84 -2.32 10.97
N THR A 735 2.16 -1.75 11.96
CA THR A 735 2.04 -0.29 12.19
C THR A 735 1.77 -0.03 13.67
N LEU A 736 2.18 1.14 14.15
CA LEU A 736 1.85 1.65 15.47
C LEU A 736 1.02 2.93 15.37
N TRP A 737 0.31 3.24 16.44
CA TRP A 737 -0.54 4.41 16.57
C TRP A 737 -0.45 5.02 17.95
N ASN A 738 -0.48 6.36 18.02
CA ASN A 738 -0.61 7.07 19.29
C ASN A 738 -2.03 6.83 19.84
N SER A 739 -2.12 6.39 21.08
CA SER A 739 -3.39 6.20 21.79
C SER A 739 -3.54 7.25 22.90
N PRO A 740 -4.77 7.52 23.36
CA PRO A 740 -4.99 8.48 24.42
C PRO A 740 -4.11 8.22 25.66
N ASN A 741 -3.85 9.27 26.41
CA ASN A 741 -3.06 9.22 27.65
C ASN A 741 -1.60 8.78 27.50
N GLY A 742 -1.02 8.90 26.28
CA GLY A 742 0.38 8.65 25.98
C GLY A 742 0.76 7.18 25.76
N ALA A 743 -0.22 6.29 25.59
CA ALA A 743 0.03 4.91 25.20
C ALA A 743 0.24 4.76 23.69
N TYR A 744 0.70 3.59 23.31
CA TYR A 744 0.87 3.20 21.91
C TYR A 744 0.23 1.86 21.66
N THR A 745 -0.58 1.77 20.62
CA THR A 745 -1.24 0.53 20.16
C THR A 745 -0.75 0.19 18.75
N GLY A 746 -0.99 -1.03 18.31
CA GLY A 746 -0.54 -1.45 16.98
C GLY A 746 -1.28 -2.64 16.44
N VAL A 747 -1.19 -2.80 15.12
CA VAL A 747 -1.75 -3.95 14.40
C VAL A 747 -0.68 -5.04 14.30
N LEU A 748 -1.01 -6.21 14.79
CA LEU A 748 -0.15 -7.40 14.71
C LEU A 748 -0.13 -7.96 13.29
N GLY A 749 1.03 -8.46 12.90
CA GLY A 749 1.16 -9.27 11.69
C GLY A 749 0.64 -10.70 11.89
N THR A 750 0.35 -11.36 10.78
CA THR A 750 -0.17 -12.75 10.75
C THR A 750 0.79 -13.71 11.46
N PRO A 751 0.30 -14.58 12.37
CA PRO A 751 1.08 -15.61 13.02
C PRO A 751 1.55 -16.69 12.04
N ARG A 752 2.25 -17.71 12.55
CA ARG A 752 2.48 -18.92 11.76
C ARG A 752 1.14 -19.50 11.34
N THR A 753 1.02 -19.82 10.05
CA THR A 753 -0.19 -20.39 9.48
C THR A 753 0.20 -21.51 8.53
N LEU A 754 -0.23 -22.73 8.84
CA LEU A 754 -0.10 -23.91 7.99
C LEU A 754 -1.37 -24.06 7.14
N GLY A 755 -1.20 -24.48 5.89
CA GLY A 755 -2.36 -24.76 5.03
C GLY A 755 -1.99 -25.60 3.82
N MET A 756 -3.03 -25.92 3.08
CA MET A 756 -2.95 -26.67 1.81
C MET A 756 -3.74 -25.97 0.71
N SER A 757 -3.36 -26.23 -0.52
CA SER A 757 -4.07 -25.72 -1.70
C SER A 757 -4.12 -26.76 -2.79
N ALA A 758 -5.21 -26.73 -3.55
CA ALA A 758 -5.37 -27.48 -4.79
C ALA A 758 -5.80 -26.51 -5.90
N ARG A 759 -5.25 -26.67 -7.08
CA ARG A 759 -5.53 -25.86 -8.26
C ARG A 759 -5.62 -26.72 -9.50
N TYR A 760 -6.44 -26.29 -10.44
CA TYR A 760 -6.53 -26.84 -11.79
C TYR A 760 -6.59 -25.70 -12.80
N ASP A 761 -5.68 -25.75 -13.78
CA ASP A 761 -5.61 -24.83 -14.93
C ASP A 761 -5.92 -25.61 -16.21
N PHE A 762 -6.74 -25.07 -17.12
CA PHE A 762 -7.16 -25.70 -18.37
C PHE A 762 -7.28 -24.72 -19.52
#